data_eef0320fa283107c01fb51811f8b1a01
#
_entry.id   eef0320fa283107c01fb51811f8b1a01
#
_cell.length_a   1.000
_cell.length_b   1.000
_cell.length_c   1.000
_cell.angle_alpha   90.00
_cell.angle_beta   90.00
_cell.angle_gamma   90.00
#
_symmetry.space_group_name_H-M   'P 1'
#
loop_
_entity.id
_entity.type
_entity.pdbx_description
1 polymer ?
#
loop_
_entity_poly.entity_id
_entity_poly.type
_entity_poly.pdbx_seq_one_letter_code
_entity_poly.pdbx_strand_id
1 'polypeptide(L)'
;MNKIKFIITSFVLFFCVSSAMAQSHRITGQVYDDMGGIMMANVVERDKDNRIIEACVTDINGNFSMVIKNPKNKLVVSYIGYKTWSQVIGTNTKFNIRLQDNTQLKEVVVKAKKVQQNNGMTIPLKEISVATQTMNMDDVEGLSFTSADEALQGKIAGLDIISNSGNLGAGTSMRMRGVSTINGSAEPLIVVDGNIFDLPDDVSSVDFNDLDNEEQFATLLSVNPEDIKEIKVLKDAAATAIWGSRGANGVLEITTRRGVKGKTRINFSYRFTGSWMPSGLNMLDGDGYTMMLKEAYFNPKQNTATSNMVELNYDKSYPVQYYNFNKNTDWVDKVSQFGQTHNYYVTINGGGEKARFRVSGGYDHQTGTIIKQTLNRFSTRLALDYDVSDRILFSTNFALTYTDNHRNWDGSSTKSILGKAYNSMPNMSVYEYDQNGNLTGDFYKMLPSNPTKGAGGNNNYSSYYLTDMKNIGNPVAIAHQAFNNQSTYRITPQFNLRYKLLSKDEEAHQLNLNAEVYMDIYNESVNTYYPSTLTSDTWMNGVNSTTNSEYKSLAFTNREKLIFIPHFNVDWVTLSSMLQFEFTTGNGTSQYLAQNGLPTGINSSVSSAYRTSSTSGTSQWRSAAVLGSMHLAFFDGRYSFDATVRRNGSTKFGAGRKWGTFPGISARWNISQEPFFEKLHVDNVISMLSFRPSWGKSGREPGQEYLMYNKYSSYGVYGSGNNTHTAIHPDNLRLTDIRWEIVSSWNLGANLNLFDDKLQFDFNYYNKQTTD
;
A
#
# COMPACT_ATOMS: atom_id res chain seq x y z
N MET A 1 -12.06 26.85 -14.94
CA MET A 1 -13.29 26.05 -15.05
C MET A 1 -13.83 25.89 -16.48
N ASN A 2 -13.70 26.85 -17.40
CA ASN A 2 -14.29 26.74 -18.76
C ASN A 2 -13.48 25.88 -19.75
N LYS A 3 -12.17 25.68 -19.56
CA LYS A 3 -11.35 24.83 -20.45
C LYS A 3 -11.52 23.32 -20.21
N ILE A 4 -11.85 22.91 -19.00
CA ILE A 4 -12.09 21.50 -18.65
C ILE A 4 -13.46 21.01 -19.15
N LYS A 5 -14.47 21.89 -19.12
CA LYS A 5 -15.78 21.57 -19.70
C LYS A 5 -15.72 21.33 -21.21
N PHE A 6 -14.85 22.06 -21.92
CA PHE A 6 -14.69 21.89 -23.37
C PHE A 6 -14.01 20.55 -23.73
N ILE A 7 -13.05 20.10 -22.95
CA ILE A 7 -12.36 18.82 -23.19
C ILE A 7 -13.29 17.64 -22.90
N ILE A 8 -14.08 17.70 -21.84
CA ILE A 8 -15.05 16.63 -21.50
C ILE A 8 -16.17 16.57 -22.54
N THR A 9 -16.65 17.72 -23.03
CA THR A 9 -17.70 17.76 -24.06
C THR A 9 -17.17 17.28 -25.43
N SER A 10 -15.92 17.55 -25.79
CA SER A 10 -15.28 17.01 -26.98
C SER A 10 -15.04 15.51 -26.90
N PHE A 11 -14.73 14.95 -25.71
CA PHE A 11 -14.52 13.52 -25.52
C PHE A 11 -15.82 12.73 -25.60
N VAL A 12 -16.91 13.31 -25.10
CA VAL A 12 -18.27 12.70 -25.18
C VAL A 12 -18.81 12.75 -26.60
N LEU A 13 -18.52 13.80 -27.38
CA LEU A 13 -18.95 13.87 -28.79
C LEU A 13 -18.17 12.90 -29.71
N PHE A 14 -16.91 12.58 -29.39
CA PHE A 14 -16.12 11.64 -30.20
C PHE A 14 -16.59 10.18 -30.02
N PHE A 15 -17.28 9.87 -28.94
CA PHE A 15 -17.81 8.51 -28.68
C PHE A 15 -19.20 8.26 -29.36
N CYS A 16 -19.87 9.30 -29.84
CA CYS A 16 -21.22 9.16 -30.40
C CYS A 16 -21.28 8.99 -31.94
N VAL A 17 -20.15 8.96 -32.65
CA VAL A 17 -20.17 8.98 -34.14
C VAL A 17 -19.73 7.67 -34.79
N SER A 18 -19.52 6.58 -34.08
CA SER A 18 -19.19 5.28 -34.68
C SER A 18 -20.27 4.21 -34.50
N SER A 19 -21.56 4.57 -34.59
CA SER A 19 -22.62 3.60 -34.83
C SER A 19 -22.76 3.33 -36.32
N ALA A 20 -21.75 2.68 -36.92
CA ALA A 20 -21.95 2.03 -38.21
C ALA A 20 -22.98 0.93 -38.01
N MET A 21 -24.12 1.03 -38.66
CA MET A 21 -25.18 0.03 -38.70
C MET A 21 -24.61 -1.31 -39.19
N ALA A 22 -24.19 -2.17 -38.30
CA ALA A 22 -24.00 -3.58 -38.60
C ALA A 22 -25.39 -4.20 -38.65
N GLN A 23 -25.82 -4.64 -39.81
CA GLN A 23 -27.03 -5.40 -39.99
C GLN A 23 -26.95 -6.68 -39.13
N SER A 24 -27.65 -6.70 -37.99
CA SER A 24 -27.63 -7.81 -37.05
C SER A 24 -28.51 -8.95 -37.61
N HIS A 25 -27.87 -10.02 -38.03
CA HIS A 25 -28.60 -11.22 -38.53
C HIS A 25 -28.80 -12.18 -37.34
N ARG A 26 -30.05 -12.52 -37.06
CA ARG A 26 -30.40 -13.52 -36.07
C ARG A 26 -30.33 -14.91 -36.66
N ILE A 27 -29.61 -15.83 -36.05
CA ILE A 27 -29.62 -17.26 -36.36
C ILE A 27 -30.27 -18.04 -35.22
N THR A 28 -30.94 -19.13 -35.58
CA THR A 28 -31.56 -20.05 -34.63
C THR A 28 -31.17 -21.47 -35.01
N GLY A 29 -31.23 -22.39 -34.06
CA GLY A 29 -30.94 -23.78 -34.38
C GLY A 29 -31.16 -24.69 -33.20
N GLN A 30 -30.89 -25.96 -33.42
CA GLN A 30 -30.94 -27.01 -32.42
C GLN A 30 -29.65 -27.81 -32.44
N VAL A 31 -29.12 -28.08 -31.27
CA VAL A 31 -27.98 -28.97 -31.04
C VAL A 31 -28.51 -30.25 -30.40
N TYR A 32 -28.23 -31.39 -31.03
CA TYR A 32 -28.78 -32.67 -30.61
C TYR A 32 -27.80 -33.83 -30.84
N ASP A 33 -28.06 -34.97 -30.20
CA ASP A 33 -27.41 -36.25 -30.40
C ASP A 33 -28.47 -37.37 -30.68
N ASP A 34 -28.07 -38.61 -30.53
CA ASP A 34 -28.96 -39.77 -30.71
C ASP A 34 -29.97 -39.92 -29.57
N MET A 35 -29.80 -39.22 -28.43
CA MET A 35 -30.72 -39.25 -27.30
C MET A 35 -31.67 -38.04 -27.27
N GLY A 36 -31.44 -37.01 -28.09
CA GLY A 36 -32.29 -35.83 -28.17
C GLY A 36 -31.52 -34.50 -28.14
N GLY A 37 -32.20 -33.43 -27.73
CA GLY A 37 -31.57 -32.09 -27.62
C GLY A 37 -30.54 -31.99 -26.52
N ILE A 38 -29.38 -31.44 -26.81
CA ILE A 38 -28.28 -31.25 -25.80
C ILE A 38 -28.46 -29.89 -25.13
N MET A 39 -28.77 -29.90 -23.85
CA MET A 39 -28.88 -28.73 -22.99
C MET A 39 -27.51 -28.15 -22.62
N MET A 40 -27.39 -26.82 -22.55
CA MET A 40 -26.17 -26.12 -22.11
C MET A 40 -24.94 -26.32 -23.04
N ALA A 41 -25.12 -26.72 -24.29
CA ALA A 41 -24.05 -26.72 -25.28
C ALA A 41 -23.64 -25.25 -25.60
N ASN A 42 -22.32 -24.99 -25.61
CA ASN A 42 -21.79 -23.68 -25.95
C ASN A 42 -21.87 -23.46 -27.46
N VAL A 43 -22.57 -22.41 -27.90
CA VAL A 43 -22.69 -21.97 -29.29
C VAL A 43 -22.02 -20.59 -29.39
N VAL A 44 -20.94 -20.51 -30.19
CA VAL A 44 -20.13 -19.29 -30.26
C VAL A 44 -19.87 -18.88 -31.69
N GLU A 45 -19.95 -17.59 -32.00
CA GLU A 45 -19.47 -16.99 -33.23
C GLU A 45 -17.96 -16.68 -33.07
N ARG A 46 -17.14 -17.18 -34.01
CA ARG A 46 -15.68 -16.89 -34.03
C ARG A 46 -15.29 -16.22 -35.34
N ASP A 47 -14.44 -15.18 -35.22
CA ASP A 47 -13.86 -14.50 -36.37
C ASP A 47 -12.72 -15.32 -37.02
N LYS A 48 -12.12 -14.76 -38.08
CA LYS A 48 -10.97 -15.36 -38.79
C LYS A 48 -9.75 -15.56 -37.87
N ASP A 49 -9.62 -14.77 -36.81
CA ASP A 49 -8.55 -14.82 -35.84
C ASP A 49 -8.92 -15.70 -34.60
N ASN A 50 -10.00 -16.49 -34.75
CA ASN A 50 -10.52 -17.45 -33.75
C ASN A 50 -11.02 -16.81 -32.44
N ARG A 51 -11.28 -15.49 -32.42
CA ARG A 51 -11.83 -14.77 -31.26
C ARG A 51 -13.34 -15.00 -31.18
N ILE A 52 -13.85 -15.15 -29.97
CA ILE A 52 -15.29 -15.25 -29.70
C ILE A 52 -15.89 -13.85 -29.84
N ILE A 53 -16.82 -13.71 -30.80
CA ILE A 53 -17.52 -12.46 -31.09
C ILE A 53 -18.86 -12.40 -30.36
N GLU A 54 -19.61 -13.52 -30.38
CA GLU A 54 -20.87 -13.67 -29.68
C GLU A 54 -20.98 -15.09 -29.15
N ALA A 55 -21.74 -15.32 -28.07
CA ALA A 55 -21.91 -16.62 -27.45
C ALA A 55 -23.31 -16.77 -26.86
N CYS A 56 -23.87 -17.97 -26.94
CA CYS A 56 -25.06 -18.38 -26.21
C CYS A 56 -24.94 -19.85 -25.81
N VAL A 57 -25.84 -20.32 -24.96
CA VAL A 57 -25.99 -21.73 -24.62
C VAL A 57 -27.34 -22.24 -25.06
N THR A 58 -27.43 -23.53 -25.32
CA THR A 58 -28.69 -24.19 -25.70
C THR A 58 -29.63 -24.37 -24.49
N ASP A 59 -30.94 -24.29 -24.75
CA ASP A 59 -31.99 -24.57 -23.77
C ASP A 59 -32.16 -26.08 -23.49
N ILE A 60 -33.14 -26.42 -22.65
CA ILE A 60 -33.43 -27.81 -22.24
C ILE A 60 -33.75 -28.73 -23.42
N ASN A 61 -34.23 -28.19 -24.53
CA ASN A 61 -34.54 -28.93 -25.78
C ASN A 61 -33.41 -28.85 -26.83
N GLY A 62 -32.25 -28.30 -26.43
CA GLY A 62 -31.10 -28.09 -27.30
C GLY A 62 -31.23 -26.92 -28.26
N ASN A 63 -32.26 -26.05 -28.15
CA ASN A 63 -32.43 -24.91 -29.03
C ASN A 63 -31.58 -23.76 -28.65
N PHE A 64 -31.10 -22.98 -29.62
CA PHE A 64 -30.39 -21.73 -29.43
C PHE A 64 -30.87 -20.61 -30.35
N SER A 65 -30.67 -19.39 -29.92
CA SER A 65 -30.93 -18.19 -30.73
C SER A 65 -29.89 -17.14 -30.39
N MET A 66 -29.17 -16.66 -31.39
CA MET A 66 -28.16 -15.62 -31.23
C MET A 66 -28.14 -14.63 -32.38
N VAL A 67 -27.68 -13.44 -32.13
CA VAL A 67 -27.48 -12.38 -33.11
C VAL A 67 -26.01 -12.38 -33.52
N ILE A 68 -25.75 -12.73 -34.79
CA ILE A 68 -24.40 -12.75 -35.33
C ILE A 68 -23.97 -11.37 -35.81
N LYS A 69 -22.67 -11.11 -35.74
CA LYS A 69 -22.06 -9.84 -36.16
C LYS A 69 -21.59 -9.87 -37.64
N ASN A 70 -21.15 -11.03 -38.11
CA ASN A 70 -20.64 -11.15 -39.47
C ASN A 70 -20.91 -12.54 -40.05
N PRO A 71 -21.66 -12.65 -41.17
CA PRO A 71 -21.93 -13.94 -41.84
C PRO A 71 -20.68 -14.70 -42.31
N LYS A 72 -19.53 -14.04 -42.46
CA LYS A 72 -18.27 -14.67 -42.85
C LYS A 72 -17.56 -15.38 -41.68
N ASN A 73 -18.05 -15.17 -40.47
CA ASN A 73 -17.53 -15.82 -39.27
C ASN A 73 -17.95 -17.28 -39.18
N LYS A 74 -17.30 -18.06 -38.29
CA LYS A 74 -17.63 -19.46 -38.04
C LYS A 74 -18.57 -19.58 -36.84
N LEU A 75 -19.58 -20.41 -36.96
CA LEU A 75 -20.35 -20.90 -35.84
C LEU A 75 -19.63 -22.15 -35.30
N VAL A 76 -19.31 -22.15 -34.03
CA VAL A 76 -18.62 -23.24 -33.35
C VAL A 76 -19.51 -23.71 -32.20
N VAL A 77 -19.79 -25.00 -32.17
CA VAL A 77 -20.58 -25.62 -31.08
C VAL A 77 -19.73 -26.66 -30.36
N SER A 78 -19.70 -26.58 -29.05
CA SER A 78 -18.95 -27.50 -28.20
C SER A 78 -19.73 -27.88 -26.96
N TYR A 79 -19.60 -29.15 -26.57
CA TYR A 79 -20.15 -29.72 -25.35
C TYR A 79 -19.18 -30.77 -24.78
N ILE A 80 -19.16 -30.93 -23.47
CA ILE A 80 -18.26 -31.89 -22.81
C ILE A 80 -18.61 -33.31 -23.25
N GLY A 81 -17.63 -34.06 -23.74
CA GLY A 81 -17.82 -35.45 -24.22
C GLY A 81 -18.09 -35.54 -25.72
N TYR A 82 -18.24 -34.44 -26.46
CA TYR A 82 -18.54 -34.42 -27.89
C TYR A 82 -17.41 -33.76 -28.71
N LYS A 83 -17.30 -34.17 -29.98
CA LYS A 83 -16.41 -33.48 -30.92
C LYS A 83 -16.93 -32.08 -31.21
N THR A 84 -16.07 -31.08 -31.13
CA THR A 84 -16.42 -29.70 -31.47
C THR A 84 -16.82 -29.62 -32.93
N TRP A 85 -18.03 -29.10 -33.19
CA TRP A 85 -18.53 -28.83 -34.52
C TRP A 85 -18.27 -27.38 -34.93
N SER A 86 -17.91 -27.14 -36.19
CA SER A 86 -17.70 -25.77 -36.69
C SER A 86 -18.04 -25.65 -38.16
N GLN A 87 -18.72 -24.52 -38.55
CA GLN A 87 -19.08 -24.20 -39.91
C GLN A 87 -19.08 -22.69 -40.10
N VAL A 88 -18.76 -22.20 -41.31
CA VAL A 88 -18.96 -20.80 -41.68
C VAL A 88 -20.47 -20.52 -41.73
N ILE A 89 -20.91 -19.41 -41.14
CA ILE A 89 -22.34 -19.08 -41.00
C ILE A 89 -22.99 -18.85 -42.37
N GLY A 90 -22.37 -18.03 -43.22
CA GLY A 90 -22.86 -17.74 -44.56
C GLY A 90 -24.23 -17.07 -44.54
N THR A 91 -25.11 -17.49 -45.43
CA THR A 91 -26.49 -17.00 -45.52
C THR A 91 -27.49 -17.83 -44.70
N ASN A 92 -27.03 -18.86 -44.02
CA ASN A 92 -27.90 -19.74 -43.24
C ASN A 92 -28.40 -19.05 -41.98
N THR A 93 -29.71 -19.10 -41.76
CA THR A 93 -30.38 -18.57 -40.55
C THR A 93 -30.86 -19.65 -39.62
N LYS A 94 -30.90 -20.92 -40.05
CA LYS A 94 -31.28 -22.07 -39.23
C LYS A 94 -30.21 -23.14 -39.28
N PHE A 95 -29.84 -23.69 -38.11
CA PHE A 95 -28.81 -24.72 -37.95
C PHE A 95 -29.37 -25.90 -37.17
N ASN A 96 -29.30 -27.11 -37.74
CA ASN A 96 -29.54 -28.37 -37.02
C ASN A 96 -28.21 -29.09 -36.90
N ILE A 97 -27.67 -29.10 -35.69
CA ILE A 97 -26.30 -29.51 -35.42
C ILE A 97 -26.33 -30.80 -34.59
N ARG A 98 -25.93 -31.91 -35.22
CA ARG A 98 -25.75 -33.18 -34.54
C ARG A 98 -24.31 -33.26 -34.05
N LEU A 99 -24.11 -33.32 -32.73
CA LEU A 99 -22.80 -33.56 -32.16
C LEU A 99 -22.51 -35.07 -32.16
N GLN A 100 -21.28 -35.42 -32.47
CA GLN A 100 -20.76 -36.78 -32.42
C GLN A 100 -20.05 -37.01 -31.12
N ASP A 101 -20.34 -38.13 -30.47
CA ASP A 101 -19.68 -38.58 -29.26
C ASP A 101 -18.17 -38.73 -29.48
N ASN A 102 -17.37 -38.25 -28.51
CA ASN A 102 -15.92 -38.34 -28.58
C ASN A 102 -15.41 -39.51 -27.74
N THR A 103 -15.68 -40.73 -28.21
CA THR A 103 -15.31 -41.97 -27.56
C THR A 103 -13.78 -42.25 -27.45
N GLN A 104 -12.95 -41.29 -27.87
CA GLN A 104 -11.50 -41.33 -27.74
C GLN A 104 -10.94 -40.17 -26.87
N LEU A 105 -11.55 -39.87 -25.78
CA LEU A 105 -10.83 -39.14 -24.72
C LEU A 105 -10.10 -40.19 -23.86
N LYS A 106 -8.88 -40.55 -24.21
CA LYS A 106 -7.88 -40.72 -23.16
C LYS A 106 -7.95 -39.45 -22.33
N GLU A 107 -8.30 -39.61 -21.08
CA GLU A 107 -8.25 -38.56 -20.10
C GLU A 107 -6.82 -37.98 -20.08
N VAL A 108 -6.55 -37.02 -20.96
CA VAL A 108 -5.40 -36.15 -20.82
C VAL A 108 -5.82 -35.17 -19.74
N VAL A 109 -5.64 -35.61 -18.51
CA VAL A 109 -5.60 -34.69 -17.36
C VAL A 109 -4.38 -33.83 -17.61
N VAL A 110 -4.55 -32.74 -18.38
CA VAL A 110 -3.62 -31.64 -18.39
C VAL A 110 -3.75 -30.99 -17.04
N LYS A 111 -3.10 -31.57 -16.03
CA LYS A 111 -2.80 -30.86 -14.80
C LYS A 111 -1.87 -29.75 -15.22
N ALA A 112 -2.43 -28.57 -15.49
CA ALA A 112 -1.61 -27.37 -15.69
C ALA A 112 -0.69 -27.30 -14.47
N LYS A 113 0.63 -27.44 -14.68
CA LYS A 113 1.61 -27.32 -13.61
C LYS A 113 1.44 -25.92 -13.04
N LYS A 114 0.93 -25.80 -11.81
CA LYS A 114 0.89 -24.49 -11.13
C LYS A 114 2.32 -24.02 -11.01
N VAL A 115 2.64 -22.91 -11.66
CA VAL A 115 3.96 -22.28 -11.63
C VAL A 115 3.91 -20.99 -10.85
N GLN A 116 5.01 -20.63 -10.21
CA GLN A 116 5.16 -19.38 -9.47
C GLN A 116 6.52 -18.76 -9.79
N GLN A 117 6.61 -17.43 -9.69
CA GLN A 117 7.90 -16.74 -9.74
C GLN A 117 8.68 -17.05 -8.45
N ASN A 118 9.88 -17.59 -8.60
CA ASN A 118 10.80 -17.82 -7.50
C ASN A 118 12.20 -17.41 -7.94
N ASN A 119 12.87 -16.58 -7.14
CA ASN A 119 14.21 -16.06 -7.44
C ASN A 119 14.34 -15.46 -8.85
N GLY A 120 13.26 -14.82 -9.36
CA GLY A 120 13.23 -14.23 -10.70
C GLY A 120 13.01 -15.21 -11.86
N MET A 121 12.86 -16.50 -11.58
CA MET A 121 12.58 -17.57 -12.53
C MET A 121 11.18 -18.13 -12.31
N THR A 122 10.55 -18.65 -13.37
CA THR A 122 9.25 -19.32 -13.28
C THR A 122 9.47 -20.80 -12.96
N ILE A 123 9.06 -21.25 -11.79
CA ILE A 123 9.33 -22.60 -11.25
C ILE A 123 7.99 -23.26 -10.86
N PRO A 124 7.85 -24.58 -11.04
CA PRO A 124 6.67 -25.31 -10.55
C PRO A 124 6.52 -25.16 -9.03
N LEU A 125 5.29 -24.96 -8.56
CA LEU A 125 5.00 -24.73 -7.13
C LEU A 125 5.52 -25.86 -6.22
N LYS A 126 5.46 -27.11 -6.72
CA LYS A 126 5.97 -28.30 -6.01
C LYS A 126 7.49 -28.33 -5.82
N GLU A 127 8.23 -27.49 -6.55
CA GLU A 127 9.69 -27.43 -6.55
C GLU A 127 10.24 -26.27 -5.71
N ILE A 128 9.37 -25.37 -5.23
CA ILE A 128 9.78 -24.21 -4.41
C ILE A 128 10.36 -24.67 -3.08
N SER A 129 11.66 -24.38 -2.88
CA SER A 129 12.44 -24.83 -1.72
C SER A 129 12.45 -23.86 -0.54
N VAL A 130 11.97 -22.63 -0.71
CA VAL A 130 12.01 -21.56 0.28
C VAL A 130 10.65 -21.35 0.98
N ALA A 131 10.67 -20.77 2.19
CA ALA A 131 9.47 -20.45 2.94
C ALA A 131 8.78 -19.21 2.36
N THR A 132 7.70 -19.43 1.62
CA THR A 132 6.85 -18.40 1.06
C THR A 132 5.40 -18.65 1.39
N GLN A 133 4.64 -17.57 1.55
CA GLN A 133 3.19 -17.66 1.66
C GLN A 133 2.56 -16.67 0.70
N THR A 134 1.59 -17.12 -0.06
CA THR A 134 0.89 -16.29 -1.05
C THR A 134 -0.56 -16.14 -0.64
N MET A 135 -1.04 -14.91 -0.63
CA MET A 135 -2.45 -14.57 -0.48
C MET A 135 -2.98 -14.09 -1.84
N ASN A 136 -4.03 -14.72 -2.32
CA ASN A 136 -4.75 -14.26 -3.50
C ASN A 136 -5.78 -13.21 -3.07
N MET A 137 -5.83 -12.07 -3.75
CA MET A 137 -6.80 -11.02 -3.41
C MET A 137 -8.24 -11.41 -3.77
N ASP A 138 -8.45 -12.42 -4.62
CA ASP A 138 -9.78 -12.97 -4.88
C ASP A 138 -10.39 -13.65 -3.64
N ASP A 139 -9.56 -14.16 -2.71
CA ASP A 139 -9.99 -14.82 -1.47
C ASP A 139 -10.57 -13.84 -0.45
N VAL A 140 -10.32 -12.54 -0.63
CA VAL A 140 -10.78 -11.45 0.24
C VAL A 140 -11.66 -10.45 -0.52
N GLU A 141 -12.13 -10.82 -1.71
CA GLU A 141 -13.06 -10.01 -2.49
C GLU A 141 -14.35 -9.74 -1.70
N GLY A 142 -14.81 -8.49 -1.75
CA GLY A 142 -16.00 -8.05 -1.00
C GLY A 142 -15.73 -7.55 0.41
N LEU A 143 -14.53 -7.74 0.96
CA LEU A 143 -14.11 -7.09 2.20
C LEU A 143 -13.67 -5.65 1.91
N SER A 144 -13.82 -4.78 2.90
CA SER A 144 -13.47 -3.36 2.76
C SER A 144 -12.09 -3.12 3.37
N PHE A 145 -11.11 -2.85 2.52
CA PHE A 145 -9.81 -2.32 2.95
C PHE A 145 -9.48 -1.08 2.13
N THR A 146 -8.79 -0.15 2.75
CA THR A 146 -8.28 1.05 2.06
C THR A 146 -6.88 0.86 1.50
N SER A 147 -6.14 -0.08 2.06
CA SER A 147 -4.77 -0.40 1.67
C SER A 147 -4.53 -1.92 1.66
N ALA A 148 -3.45 -2.34 1.01
CA ALA A 148 -3.11 -3.76 0.88
C ALA A 148 -2.64 -4.40 2.19
N ASP A 149 -2.05 -3.63 3.09
CA ASP A 149 -1.59 -4.06 4.41
C ASP A 149 -2.75 -4.45 5.33
N GLU A 150 -3.86 -3.70 5.29
CA GLU A 150 -5.08 -4.05 6.02
C GLU A 150 -5.60 -5.44 5.59
N ALA A 151 -5.53 -5.76 4.29
CA ALA A 151 -5.94 -7.06 3.78
C ALA A 151 -5.08 -8.22 4.29
N LEU A 152 -3.80 -7.97 4.62
CA LEU A 152 -2.85 -8.96 5.11
C LEU A 152 -2.97 -9.23 6.61
N GLN A 153 -3.57 -8.32 7.37
CA GLN A 153 -3.61 -8.39 8.82
C GLN A 153 -4.27 -9.70 9.30
N GLY A 154 -3.55 -10.46 10.13
CA GLY A 154 -4.01 -11.74 10.67
C GLY A 154 -4.08 -12.89 9.65
N LYS A 155 -3.69 -12.69 8.37
CA LYS A 155 -3.74 -13.71 7.32
C LYS A 155 -2.40 -14.41 7.07
N ILE A 156 -1.30 -13.77 7.42
CA ILE A 156 0.05 -14.26 7.14
C ILE A 156 0.75 -14.64 8.43
N ALA A 157 1.08 -15.91 8.60
CA ALA A 157 1.80 -16.38 9.77
C ALA A 157 3.20 -15.77 9.88
N GLY A 158 3.54 -15.18 11.05
CA GLY A 158 4.83 -14.55 11.32
C GLY A 158 5.02 -13.16 10.69
N LEU A 159 3.94 -12.55 10.19
CA LEU A 159 3.87 -11.15 9.82
C LEU A 159 2.93 -10.45 10.82
N ASP A 160 3.49 -9.59 11.64
CA ASP A 160 2.74 -8.72 12.55
C ASP A 160 2.45 -7.41 11.84
N ILE A 161 1.18 -7.03 11.81
CA ILE A 161 0.72 -5.76 11.25
C ILE A 161 -0.07 -5.05 12.33
N ILE A 162 0.41 -3.88 12.72
CA ILE A 162 -0.18 -3.05 13.77
C ILE A 162 -0.56 -1.72 13.14
N SER A 163 -1.83 -1.35 13.23
CA SER A 163 -2.28 -0.01 12.86
C SER A 163 -1.76 0.99 13.88
N ASN A 164 -0.98 1.97 13.45
CA ASN A 164 -0.35 2.94 14.32
C ASN A 164 -1.37 3.92 14.91
N SER A 165 -2.38 4.28 14.12
CA SER A 165 -3.50 5.12 14.55
C SER A 165 -4.79 4.79 13.81
N GLY A 166 -5.91 5.39 14.22
CA GLY A 166 -7.19 5.33 13.51
C GLY A 166 -7.41 6.50 12.54
N ASN A 167 -6.40 7.33 12.31
CA ASN A 167 -6.48 8.45 11.38
C ASN A 167 -6.54 7.95 9.93
N LEU A 168 -7.26 8.67 9.09
CA LEU A 168 -7.36 8.35 7.67
C LEU A 168 -5.98 8.44 7.00
N GLY A 169 -5.61 7.38 6.27
CA GLY A 169 -4.32 7.31 5.59
C GLY A 169 -3.12 7.08 6.51
N ALA A 170 -3.34 6.79 7.78
CA ALA A 170 -2.26 6.37 8.67
C ALA A 170 -1.64 5.05 8.19
N GLY A 171 -0.33 4.92 8.32
CA GLY A 171 0.39 3.71 7.99
C GLY A 171 0.21 2.62 9.05
N THR A 172 0.51 1.40 8.65
CA THR A 172 0.66 0.27 9.56
C THR A 172 2.14 -0.02 9.76
N SER A 173 2.52 -0.38 10.97
CA SER A 173 3.85 -0.95 11.23
C SER A 173 3.83 -2.43 10.94
N MET A 174 4.72 -2.87 10.07
CA MET A 174 4.85 -4.28 9.69
C MET A 174 6.15 -4.87 10.22
N ARG A 175 6.09 -6.05 10.82
CA ARG A 175 7.28 -6.77 11.31
C ARG A 175 7.21 -8.22 10.91
N MET A 176 8.30 -8.72 10.34
CA MET A 176 8.39 -10.12 9.93
C MET A 176 9.39 -10.89 10.79
N ARG A 177 8.86 -11.89 11.53
CA ARG A 177 9.67 -12.73 12.42
C ARG A 177 10.49 -11.92 13.44
N GLY A 178 9.90 -10.84 13.98
CA GLY A 178 10.52 -9.98 14.99
C GLY A 178 11.46 -8.91 14.42
N VAL A 179 12.10 -8.17 15.33
CA VAL A 179 13.05 -7.09 15.02
C VAL A 179 14.42 -7.70 14.70
N SER A 180 15.03 -7.27 13.60
CA SER A 180 16.34 -7.77 13.14
C SER A 180 17.43 -6.72 13.05
N THR A 181 17.16 -5.50 13.49
CA THR A 181 18.10 -4.38 13.44
C THR A 181 17.99 -3.50 14.68
N ILE A 182 19.09 -2.87 15.04
CA ILE A 182 19.13 -1.88 16.13
C ILE A 182 18.97 -0.46 15.59
N ASN A 183 19.50 -0.22 14.37
CA ASN A 183 19.57 1.11 13.78
C ASN A 183 18.80 1.15 12.44
N GLY A 184 17.50 1.45 12.48
CA GLY A 184 16.70 1.70 11.30
C GLY A 184 15.39 0.92 11.27
N SER A 185 14.58 1.09 10.21
CA SER A 185 13.26 0.46 10.06
C SER A 185 13.35 -1.07 10.07
N ALA A 186 12.52 -1.74 10.84
CA ALA A 186 12.37 -3.20 10.88
C ALA A 186 11.31 -3.71 9.88
N GLU A 187 10.79 -2.83 9.03
CA GLU A 187 9.74 -3.15 8.08
C GLU A 187 10.23 -4.01 6.90
N PRO A 188 9.37 -4.91 6.39
CA PRO A 188 9.69 -5.69 5.20
C PRO A 188 9.74 -4.79 3.96
N LEU A 189 10.57 -5.17 3.00
CA LEU A 189 10.65 -4.52 1.71
C LEU A 189 9.36 -4.73 0.91
N ILE A 190 8.80 -3.67 0.37
CA ILE A 190 7.64 -3.72 -0.52
C ILE A 190 8.14 -3.72 -1.97
N VAL A 191 7.65 -4.69 -2.73
CA VAL A 191 7.96 -4.85 -4.15
C VAL A 191 6.66 -4.94 -4.95
N VAL A 192 6.49 -4.10 -5.95
CA VAL A 192 5.32 -4.11 -6.84
C VAL A 192 5.76 -4.44 -8.25
N ASP A 193 5.20 -5.50 -8.82
CA ASP A 193 5.51 -6.00 -10.17
C ASP A 193 7.03 -6.16 -10.42
N GLY A 194 7.77 -6.61 -9.38
CA GLY A 194 9.20 -6.85 -9.46
C GLY A 194 10.09 -5.63 -9.18
N ASN A 195 9.53 -4.47 -8.88
CA ASN A 195 10.27 -3.25 -8.58
C ASN A 195 10.09 -2.83 -7.13
N ILE A 196 11.17 -2.33 -6.55
CA ILE A 196 11.16 -1.83 -5.18
C ILE A 196 10.28 -0.60 -5.13
N PHE A 197 9.31 -0.65 -4.20
CA PHE A 197 8.32 0.36 -3.99
C PHE A 197 8.52 0.93 -2.58
N ASP A 198 9.45 1.83 -2.45
CA ASP A 198 9.92 2.32 -1.17
C ASP A 198 9.52 3.79 -0.96
N LEU A 199 9.38 4.20 0.30
CA LEU A 199 9.42 5.60 0.64
C LEU A 199 10.88 6.05 0.71
N PRO A 200 11.17 7.31 0.40
CA PRO A 200 12.50 7.85 0.57
C PRO A 200 12.96 7.76 2.04
N ASP A 201 14.23 7.45 2.23
CA ASP A 201 14.83 7.23 3.56
C ASP A 201 14.66 8.43 4.53
N ASP A 202 14.51 9.65 4.01
CA ASP A 202 14.29 10.87 4.84
C ASP A 202 12.92 10.89 5.53
N VAL A 203 11.94 10.14 5.02
CA VAL A 203 10.62 9.98 5.64
C VAL A 203 10.61 8.77 6.58
N SER A 204 11.57 7.86 6.43
CA SER A 204 11.70 6.62 7.20
C SER A 204 12.64 6.76 8.40
N SER A 205 13.29 7.92 8.63
CA SER A 205 14.08 8.16 9.83
C SER A 205 13.16 8.30 11.03
N VAL A 206 12.67 7.18 11.52
CA VAL A 206 12.00 7.12 12.80
C VAL A 206 13.04 7.48 13.86
N ASP A 207 12.94 8.66 14.40
CA ASP A 207 13.59 8.96 15.68
C ASP A 207 12.88 8.09 16.73
N PHE A 208 13.59 7.09 17.27
CA PHE A 208 13.04 6.22 18.33
C PHE A 208 12.64 7.00 19.59
N ASN A 209 13.00 8.27 19.68
CA ASN A 209 12.58 9.18 20.74
C ASN A 209 11.27 9.90 20.40
N ASP A 210 10.82 9.84 19.15
CA ASP A 210 9.57 10.44 18.70
C ASP A 210 8.53 9.35 18.44
N LEU A 211 8.06 8.75 19.54
CA LEU A 211 6.92 7.81 19.52
C LEU A 211 5.61 8.47 19.06
N ASP A 212 5.63 9.79 18.91
CA ASP A 212 4.50 10.59 18.44
C ASP A 212 4.45 10.72 16.91
N ASN A 213 5.45 10.26 16.17
CA ASN A 213 5.41 10.17 14.70
C ASN A 213 4.56 8.96 14.25
N GLU A 214 3.34 8.87 14.79
CA GLU A 214 2.38 7.80 14.54
C GLU A 214 1.87 7.77 13.10
N GLU A 215 2.20 8.77 12.28
CA GLU A 215 1.59 8.96 10.97
C GLU A 215 2.57 8.78 9.82
N GLN A 216 3.31 7.68 9.81
CA GLN A 216 3.93 7.26 8.55
C GLN A 216 2.80 6.99 7.55
N PHE A 217 2.79 7.81 6.49
CA PHE A 217 1.83 7.68 5.40
C PHE A 217 1.95 6.27 4.81
N ALA A 218 0.84 5.55 4.72
CA ALA A 218 0.87 4.18 4.23
C ALA A 218 1.41 4.14 2.79
N THR A 219 2.64 3.66 2.62
CA THR A 219 3.26 3.46 1.30
C THR A 219 2.31 2.69 0.36
N LEU A 220 1.60 1.72 0.92
CA LEU A 220 0.66 0.86 0.20
C LEU A 220 -0.65 1.56 -0.19
N LEU A 221 -0.94 2.76 0.32
CA LEU A 221 -2.04 3.59 -0.20
C LEU A 221 -1.86 3.97 -1.67
N SER A 222 -0.62 4.00 -2.15
CA SER A 222 -0.34 4.28 -3.56
C SER A 222 -0.68 3.10 -4.50
N VAL A 223 -1.07 1.94 -3.96
CA VAL A 223 -1.49 0.77 -4.74
C VAL A 223 -2.95 0.46 -4.43
N ASN A 224 -3.83 0.58 -5.42
CA ASN A 224 -5.23 0.27 -5.23
C ASN A 224 -5.41 -1.25 -4.99
N PRO A 225 -6.04 -1.70 -3.89
CA PRO A 225 -6.23 -3.13 -3.59
C PRO A 225 -6.95 -3.92 -4.70
N GLU A 226 -7.87 -3.28 -5.43
CA GLU A 226 -8.60 -3.89 -6.55
C GLU A 226 -7.70 -4.21 -7.77
N ASP A 227 -6.54 -3.54 -7.88
CA ASP A 227 -5.55 -3.83 -8.92
C ASP A 227 -4.62 -4.98 -8.53
N ILE A 228 -4.59 -5.38 -7.28
CA ILE A 228 -3.71 -6.46 -6.82
C ILE A 228 -4.32 -7.81 -7.18
N LYS A 229 -3.49 -8.70 -7.73
CA LYS A 229 -3.83 -10.09 -7.99
C LYS A 229 -3.48 -10.97 -6.78
N GLU A 230 -2.23 -10.86 -6.34
CA GLU A 230 -1.70 -11.67 -5.25
C GLU A 230 -0.59 -10.94 -4.51
N ILE A 231 -0.43 -11.27 -3.23
CA ILE A 231 0.66 -10.80 -2.39
C ILE A 231 1.42 -12.02 -1.90
N LYS A 232 2.69 -12.09 -2.27
CA LYS A 232 3.60 -13.16 -1.87
C LYS A 232 4.56 -12.63 -0.81
N VAL A 233 4.67 -13.35 0.29
CA VAL A 233 5.52 -12.99 1.42
C VAL A 233 6.73 -13.91 1.46
N LEU A 234 7.94 -13.32 1.30
CA LEU A 234 9.23 -14.01 1.40
C LEU A 234 9.76 -13.85 2.81
N LYS A 235 9.89 -14.99 3.54
CA LYS A 235 10.12 -14.96 4.99
C LYS A 235 11.54 -15.34 5.40
N ASP A 236 12.30 -16.04 4.56
CA ASP A 236 13.65 -16.51 4.90
C ASP A 236 14.74 -15.83 4.06
N ALA A 237 16.00 -15.87 4.56
CA ALA A 237 17.10 -15.18 3.92
C ALA A 237 17.48 -15.78 2.55
N ALA A 238 17.21 -17.07 2.30
CA ALA A 238 17.43 -17.67 0.98
C ALA A 238 16.41 -17.15 -0.03
N ALA A 239 15.14 -16.97 0.38
CA ALA A 239 14.11 -16.37 -0.46
C ALA A 239 14.38 -14.89 -0.75
N THR A 240 14.88 -14.15 0.23
CA THR A 240 15.11 -12.71 0.11
C THR A 240 16.47 -12.34 -0.45
N ALA A 241 17.38 -13.31 -0.65
CA ALA A 241 18.72 -13.07 -1.18
C ALA A 241 18.74 -12.39 -2.56
N ILE A 242 17.71 -12.60 -3.38
CA ILE A 242 17.56 -11.90 -4.68
C ILE A 242 17.41 -10.38 -4.53
N TRP A 243 16.89 -9.91 -3.40
CA TRP A 243 16.73 -8.48 -3.07
C TRP A 243 17.96 -7.93 -2.34
N GLY A 244 18.91 -8.82 -1.96
CA GLY A 244 20.21 -8.49 -1.41
C GLY A 244 20.12 -7.64 -0.16
N SER A 245 20.67 -6.43 -0.23
CA SER A 245 20.78 -5.50 0.90
C SER A 245 19.44 -4.97 1.43
N ARG A 246 18.36 -5.10 0.70
CA ARG A 246 17.05 -4.59 1.10
C ARG A 246 16.11 -5.66 1.62
N GLY A 247 16.45 -6.95 1.42
CA GLY A 247 15.62 -8.08 1.80
C GLY A 247 15.78 -8.58 3.24
N ALA A 248 16.58 -7.94 4.09
CA ALA A 248 16.95 -8.44 5.43
C ALA A 248 15.77 -8.62 6.39
N ASN A 249 14.75 -7.78 6.27
CA ASN A 249 13.54 -7.81 7.11
C ASN A 249 12.39 -8.64 6.51
N GLY A 250 12.63 -9.35 5.40
CA GLY A 250 11.60 -10.01 4.60
C GLY A 250 11.14 -9.14 3.43
N VAL A 251 10.32 -9.72 2.55
CA VAL A 251 9.83 -9.03 1.35
C VAL A 251 8.35 -9.34 1.13
N LEU A 252 7.57 -8.30 0.82
CA LEU A 252 6.21 -8.36 0.33
C LEU A 252 6.23 -8.13 -1.19
N GLU A 253 6.04 -9.19 -1.98
CA GLU A 253 5.94 -9.09 -3.44
C GLU A 253 4.47 -8.99 -3.84
N ILE A 254 4.07 -7.83 -4.33
CA ILE A 254 2.74 -7.52 -4.83
C ILE A 254 2.74 -7.70 -6.34
N THR A 255 1.90 -8.59 -6.83
CA THR A 255 1.67 -8.79 -8.26
C THR A 255 0.34 -8.18 -8.65
N THR A 256 0.33 -7.30 -9.64
CA THR A 256 -0.90 -6.65 -10.09
C THR A 256 -1.58 -7.42 -11.22
N ARG A 257 -2.89 -7.18 -11.38
CA ARG A 257 -3.71 -7.79 -12.44
C ARG A 257 -3.31 -7.26 -13.80
N ARG A 258 -3.20 -8.15 -14.78
CA ARG A 258 -2.85 -7.82 -16.17
C ARG A 258 -3.99 -8.13 -17.14
N GLY A 259 -3.83 -7.68 -18.37
CA GLY A 259 -4.75 -7.96 -19.45
C GLY A 259 -4.84 -9.45 -19.78
N VAL A 260 -6.03 -9.93 -20.06
CA VAL A 260 -6.28 -11.32 -20.46
C VAL A 260 -6.80 -11.36 -21.90
N LYS A 261 -6.49 -12.46 -22.59
CA LYS A 261 -7.00 -12.73 -23.93
C LYS A 261 -8.51 -12.96 -23.86
N GLY A 262 -9.25 -12.29 -24.71
CA GLY A 262 -10.70 -12.44 -24.80
C GLY A 262 -11.40 -11.15 -25.21
N LYS A 263 -12.75 -11.24 -25.32
CA LYS A 263 -13.60 -10.07 -25.57
C LYS A 263 -13.38 -9.01 -24.49
N THR A 264 -13.34 -7.76 -24.89
CA THR A 264 -13.25 -6.64 -23.94
C THR A 264 -14.42 -6.66 -22.96
N ARG A 265 -14.11 -6.61 -21.66
CA ARG A 265 -15.07 -6.56 -20.57
C ARG A 265 -14.86 -5.27 -19.80
N ILE A 266 -15.96 -4.64 -19.43
CA ILE A 266 -15.99 -3.47 -18.57
C ILE A 266 -16.66 -3.90 -17.28
N ASN A 267 -15.97 -3.77 -16.17
CA ASN A 267 -16.53 -4.01 -14.84
C ASN A 267 -16.54 -2.69 -14.09
N PHE A 268 -17.63 -2.43 -13.40
CA PHE A 268 -17.77 -1.31 -12.48
C PHE A 268 -18.14 -1.88 -11.13
N SER A 269 -17.47 -1.46 -10.08
CA SER A 269 -17.83 -1.77 -8.70
C SER A 269 -17.99 -0.49 -7.89
N TYR A 270 -18.97 -0.51 -7.01
CA TYR A 270 -19.17 0.51 -5.99
C TYR A 270 -19.30 -0.19 -4.65
N ARG A 271 -18.57 0.32 -3.67
CA ARG A 271 -18.62 -0.19 -2.29
C ARG A 271 -18.82 0.97 -1.34
N PHE A 272 -19.76 0.79 -0.41
CA PHE A 272 -19.98 1.69 0.70
C PHE A 272 -19.59 0.99 2.00
N THR A 273 -18.86 1.70 2.86
CA THR A 273 -18.49 1.23 4.20
C THR A 273 -18.78 2.31 5.21
N GLY A 274 -19.50 1.97 6.27
CA GLY A 274 -19.72 2.84 7.42
C GLY A 274 -18.79 2.49 8.57
N SER A 275 -18.27 3.50 9.25
CA SER A 275 -17.42 3.38 10.43
C SER A 275 -17.96 4.27 11.55
N TRP A 276 -17.84 3.81 12.77
CA TRP A 276 -18.23 4.58 13.95
C TRP A 276 -17.20 4.43 15.04
N MET A 277 -17.15 5.45 15.91
CA MET A 277 -16.27 5.43 17.06
C MET A 277 -16.67 4.27 17.98
N PRO A 278 -15.74 3.40 18.40
CA PRO A 278 -16.04 2.41 19.42
C PRO A 278 -16.40 3.09 20.75
N SER A 279 -17.13 2.38 21.63
CA SER A 279 -17.42 2.86 22.97
C SER A 279 -16.11 3.16 23.71
N GLY A 280 -15.97 4.42 24.15
CA GLY A 280 -14.80 4.89 24.87
C GLY A 280 -14.82 4.58 26.37
N LEU A 281 -13.95 5.27 27.09
CA LEU A 281 -13.92 5.24 28.55
C LEU A 281 -15.18 5.92 29.11
N ASN A 282 -15.75 5.36 30.16
CA ASN A 282 -16.81 6.03 30.92
C ASN A 282 -16.21 7.19 31.71
N MET A 283 -16.49 8.41 31.26
CA MET A 283 -16.03 9.63 31.90
C MET A 283 -17.13 10.20 32.80
N LEU A 284 -16.73 11.02 33.78
CA LEU A 284 -17.68 11.79 34.54
C LEU A 284 -18.33 12.85 33.65
N ASP A 285 -19.62 13.11 33.89
CA ASP A 285 -20.28 14.29 33.34
C ASP A 285 -19.84 15.58 34.08
N GLY A 286 -20.28 16.74 33.65
CA GLY A 286 -19.87 18.02 34.21
C GLY A 286 -20.24 18.18 35.68
N ASP A 287 -21.38 17.65 36.10
CA ASP A 287 -21.85 17.73 37.49
C ASP A 287 -21.02 16.83 38.41
N GLY A 288 -20.80 15.56 38.00
CA GLY A 288 -19.96 14.61 38.72
C GLY A 288 -18.49 15.06 38.81
N TYR A 289 -17.95 15.60 37.71
CA TYR A 289 -16.62 16.18 37.69
C TYR A 289 -16.46 17.37 38.65
N THR A 290 -17.44 18.30 38.65
CA THR A 290 -17.44 19.45 39.51
C THR A 290 -17.54 19.04 40.97
N MET A 291 -18.37 18.04 41.28
CA MET A 291 -18.49 17.49 42.63
C MET A 291 -17.18 16.87 43.08
N MET A 292 -16.54 16.05 42.25
CA MET A 292 -15.25 15.44 42.55
C MET A 292 -14.14 16.49 42.81
N LEU A 293 -14.09 17.54 42.00
CA LEU A 293 -13.12 18.63 42.20
C LEU A 293 -13.34 19.37 43.51
N LYS A 294 -14.60 19.67 43.87
CA LYS A 294 -14.93 20.31 45.14
C LYS A 294 -14.46 19.48 46.33
N GLU A 295 -14.71 18.17 46.28
CA GLU A 295 -14.27 17.25 47.33
C GLU A 295 -12.73 17.16 47.39
N ALA A 296 -12.06 17.06 46.22
CA ALA A 296 -10.62 17.02 46.14
C ALA A 296 -9.92 18.27 46.71
N TYR A 297 -10.55 19.44 46.54
CA TYR A 297 -10.05 20.70 47.12
C TYR A 297 -10.38 20.86 48.59
N PHE A 298 -11.59 20.49 49.01
CA PHE A 298 -12.01 20.63 50.39
C PHE A 298 -11.26 19.68 51.33
N ASN A 299 -11.17 18.41 50.96
CA ASN A 299 -10.67 17.37 51.85
C ASN A 299 -9.21 17.59 52.32
N PRO A 300 -8.24 17.98 51.48
CA PRO A 300 -6.86 18.23 51.92
C PRO A 300 -6.70 19.50 52.75
N LYS A 301 -7.53 20.54 52.51
CA LYS A 301 -7.32 21.87 53.06
C LYS A 301 -8.30 22.18 54.21
N GLN A 302 -9.36 21.40 54.35
CA GLN A 302 -10.48 21.66 55.27
C GLN A 302 -10.97 23.12 55.20
N ASN A 303 -10.90 23.72 54.00
CA ASN A 303 -11.20 25.13 53.79
C ASN A 303 -12.26 25.28 52.68
N THR A 304 -13.29 26.03 52.97
CA THR A 304 -14.41 26.32 52.08
C THR A 304 -14.08 27.35 50.99
N ALA A 305 -12.87 27.94 51.00
CA ALA A 305 -12.46 28.96 50.06
C ALA A 305 -12.18 28.38 48.64
N THR A 306 -13.11 27.62 48.09
CA THR A 306 -13.15 27.23 46.67
C THR A 306 -13.62 28.36 45.79
N SER A 307 -13.97 29.50 46.35
CA SER A 307 -14.57 30.67 45.71
C SER A 307 -13.68 31.34 44.63
N ASN A 308 -12.41 31.01 44.57
CA ASN A 308 -11.49 31.60 43.60
C ASN A 308 -11.20 30.72 42.37
N MET A 309 -11.86 29.59 42.27
CA MET A 309 -11.70 28.71 41.08
C MET A 309 -12.84 29.01 40.09
N VAL A 310 -12.50 29.61 38.98
CA VAL A 310 -13.42 30.01 37.93
C VAL A 310 -14.24 28.83 37.45
N GLU A 311 -13.61 27.67 37.35
CA GLU A 311 -14.23 26.44 36.86
C GLU A 311 -15.26 25.81 37.79
N LEU A 312 -15.22 26.21 39.08
CA LEU A 312 -16.13 25.72 40.09
C LEU A 312 -17.15 26.79 40.55
N ASN A 313 -17.16 27.95 39.92
CA ASN A 313 -17.98 29.08 40.29
C ASN A 313 -19.38 28.99 39.65
N TYR A 314 -20.38 28.60 40.45
CA TYR A 314 -21.77 28.58 40.05
C TYR A 314 -22.53 29.86 40.42
N ASP A 315 -21.82 30.93 40.75
CA ASP A 315 -22.43 32.21 41.11
C ASP A 315 -22.86 32.96 39.85
N LYS A 316 -24.15 33.23 39.73
CA LYS A 316 -24.73 34.03 38.65
C LYS A 316 -24.26 35.49 38.61
N SER A 317 -23.64 35.97 39.70
CA SER A 317 -22.99 37.29 39.72
C SER A 317 -21.75 37.37 38.81
N TYR A 318 -21.25 36.22 38.38
CA TYR A 318 -20.19 36.08 37.35
C TYR A 318 -20.77 35.38 36.10
N PRO A 319 -21.62 36.02 35.33
CA PRO A 319 -22.43 35.37 34.33
C PRO A 319 -21.64 34.70 33.21
N VAL A 320 -20.51 35.28 32.77
CA VAL A 320 -19.66 34.68 31.74
C VAL A 320 -19.10 33.33 32.20
N GLN A 321 -18.61 33.24 33.45
CA GLN A 321 -18.12 31.98 34.00
C GLN A 321 -19.26 31.02 34.23
N TYR A 322 -20.37 31.48 34.79
CA TYR A 322 -21.54 30.65 35.02
C TYR A 322 -22.05 29.98 33.76
N TYR A 323 -22.21 30.72 32.66
CA TYR A 323 -22.72 30.14 31.41
C TYR A 323 -21.71 29.26 30.68
N ASN A 324 -20.40 29.46 30.84
CA ASN A 324 -19.39 28.68 30.15
C ASN A 324 -18.91 27.47 30.95
N PHE A 325 -19.08 27.42 32.30
CA PHE A 325 -18.62 26.29 33.14
C PHE A 325 -19.74 25.53 33.84
N ASN A 326 -20.95 25.66 33.41
CA ASN A 326 -22.11 24.95 33.97
C ASN A 326 -22.81 24.11 32.91
N LYS A 327 -22.04 23.19 32.32
CA LYS A 327 -22.48 22.29 31.23
C LYS A 327 -22.16 20.85 31.56
N ASN A 328 -22.84 19.94 30.87
CA ASN A 328 -22.52 18.52 30.79
C ASN A 328 -22.10 18.21 29.35
N THR A 329 -20.83 18.47 29.01
CA THR A 329 -20.31 18.32 27.66
C THR A 329 -19.64 16.96 27.53
N ASP A 330 -20.18 16.09 26.71
CA ASP A 330 -19.46 14.91 26.22
C ASP A 330 -18.56 15.33 25.05
N TRP A 331 -17.30 15.59 25.38
CA TRP A 331 -16.32 16.05 24.40
C TRP A 331 -16.02 15.01 23.34
N VAL A 332 -16.08 13.71 23.68
CA VAL A 332 -15.84 12.61 22.73
C VAL A 332 -16.96 12.56 21.71
N ASP A 333 -18.23 12.70 22.15
CA ASP A 333 -19.38 12.81 21.25
C ASP A 333 -19.24 14.03 20.32
N LYS A 334 -18.84 15.19 20.86
CA LYS A 334 -18.70 16.43 20.08
C LYS A 334 -17.62 16.39 18.99
N VAL A 335 -16.60 15.56 19.14
CA VAL A 335 -15.54 15.40 18.11
C VAL A 335 -15.74 14.15 17.25
N SER A 336 -16.73 13.31 17.57
CA SER A 336 -17.02 12.09 16.83
C SER A 336 -18.10 12.31 15.77
N GLN A 337 -18.02 11.55 14.71
CA GLN A 337 -19.01 11.48 13.66
C GLN A 337 -19.10 10.09 13.06
N PHE A 338 -20.15 9.82 12.30
CA PHE A 338 -20.23 8.62 11.46
C PHE A 338 -19.30 8.76 10.26
N GLY A 339 -18.30 7.91 10.21
CA GLY A 339 -17.34 7.84 9.09
C GLY A 339 -17.95 7.07 7.90
N GLN A 340 -17.65 7.52 6.70
CA GLN A 340 -18.15 6.93 5.47
C GLN A 340 -17.00 6.72 4.49
N THR A 341 -16.99 5.58 3.81
CA THR A 341 -16.06 5.30 2.73
C THR A 341 -16.84 4.90 1.48
N HIS A 342 -16.63 5.63 0.40
CA HIS A 342 -17.19 5.38 -0.91
C HIS A 342 -16.08 5.00 -1.87
N ASN A 343 -16.05 3.75 -2.32
CA ASN A 343 -15.09 3.28 -3.33
C ASN A 343 -15.80 3.13 -4.67
N TYR A 344 -15.31 3.80 -5.69
CA TYR A 344 -15.74 3.67 -7.08
C TYR A 344 -14.58 3.10 -7.87
N TYR A 345 -14.80 2.02 -8.58
CA TYR A 345 -13.75 1.38 -9.35
C TYR A 345 -14.28 0.88 -10.69
N VAL A 346 -13.55 1.16 -11.74
CA VAL A 346 -13.86 0.71 -13.11
C VAL A 346 -12.65 0.03 -13.72
N THR A 347 -12.90 -1.07 -14.42
CA THR A 347 -11.86 -1.75 -15.19
C THR A 347 -12.34 -2.07 -16.60
N ILE A 348 -11.42 -1.92 -17.55
CA ILE A 348 -11.56 -2.33 -18.92
C ILE A 348 -10.47 -3.34 -19.20
N ASN A 349 -10.84 -4.57 -19.47
CA ASN A 349 -9.91 -5.68 -19.63
C ASN A 349 -10.24 -6.47 -20.89
N GLY A 350 -9.24 -6.79 -21.71
CA GLY A 350 -9.45 -7.54 -22.93
C GLY A 350 -8.18 -7.70 -23.76
N GLY A 351 -8.33 -8.30 -24.92
CA GLY A 351 -7.23 -8.44 -25.86
C GLY A 351 -7.40 -9.57 -26.85
N GLY A 352 -6.60 -9.52 -27.90
CA GLY A 352 -6.49 -10.57 -28.92
C GLY A 352 -5.24 -11.43 -28.72
N GLU A 353 -4.82 -12.06 -29.82
CA GLU A 353 -3.61 -12.90 -29.83
C GLU A 353 -2.34 -12.09 -29.58
N LYS A 354 -2.25 -10.88 -30.16
CA LYS A 354 -1.04 -10.07 -30.14
C LYS A 354 -1.01 -9.01 -29.04
N ALA A 355 -2.17 -8.54 -28.60
CA ALA A 355 -2.22 -7.47 -27.60
C ALA A 355 -3.24 -7.79 -26.53
N ARG A 356 -2.83 -7.67 -25.27
CA ARG A 356 -3.69 -7.81 -24.08
C ARG A 356 -3.52 -6.55 -23.27
N PHE A 357 -4.63 -6.00 -22.81
CA PHE A 357 -4.59 -4.77 -22.04
C PHE A 357 -5.56 -4.82 -20.85
N ARG A 358 -5.22 -4.09 -19.82
CA ARG A 358 -6.07 -3.76 -18.69
C ARG A 358 -5.91 -2.28 -18.39
N VAL A 359 -7.02 -1.57 -18.29
CA VAL A 359 -7.08 -0.19 -17.82
C VAL A 359 -7.98 -0.18 -16.60
N SER A 360 -7.54 0.41 -15.53
CA SER A 360 -8.34 0.62 -14.32
C SER A 360 -8.35 2.07 -13.90
N GLY A 361 -9.44 2.48 -13.24
CA GLY A 361 -9.58 3.78 -12.60
C GLY A 361 -10.36 3.61 -11.30
N GLY A 362 -9.83 4.16 -10.22
CA GLY A 362 -10.44 4.13 -8.90
C GLY A 362 -10.56 5.54 -8.32
N TYR A 363 -11.64 5.79 -7.61
CA TYR A 363 -11.82 6.96 -6.77
C TYR A 363 -12.39 6.55 -5.42
N ASP A 364 -11.68 6.90 -4.36
CA ASP A 364 -12.07 6.64 -2.99
C ASP A 364 -12.30 7.98 -2.30
N HIS A 365 -13.45 8.12 -1.67
CA HIS A 365 -13.77 9.22 -0.80
C HIS A 365 -14.08 8.69 0.60
N GLN A 366 -13.32 9.14 1.59
CA GLN A 366 -13.45 8.71 2.97
C GLN A 366 -13.64 9.91 3.89
N THR A 367 -14.54 9.78 4.85
CA THR A 367 -14.66 10.66 6.01
C THR A 367 -14.30 9.88 7.27
N GLY A 368 -13.51 10.47 8.15
CA GLY A 368 -13.09 9.84 9.40
C GLY A 368 -14.20 9.77 10.43
N THR A 369 -13.98 9.00 11.49
CA THR A 369 -14.84 8.99 12.68
C THR A 369 -14.62 10.20 13.58
N ILE A 370 -13.55 10.95 13.36
CA ILE A 370 -13.32 12.28 13.95
C ILE A 370 -13.77 13.34 12.95
N ILE A 371 -14.41 14.39 13.45
CA ILE A 371 -14.90 15.50 12.62
C ILE A 371 -13.80 16.13 11.79
N LYS A 372 -14.12 16.59 10.56
CA LYS A 372 -13.26 17.30 9.62
C LYS A 372 -12.13 16.48 8.99
N GLN A 373 -12.02 15.19 9.28
CA GLN A 373 -11.07 14.32 8.57
C GLN A 373 -11.68 13.83 7.26
N THR A 374 -10.95 13.99 6.16
CA THR A 374 -11.34 13.46 4.85
C THR A 374 -10.12 13.00 4.07
N LEU A 375 -10.26 11.91 3.33
CA LEU A 375 -9.24 11.40 2.42
C LEU A 375 -9.87 11.14 1.05
N ASN A 376 -9.29 11.73 0.02
CA ASN A 376 -9.64 11.50 -1.37
C ASN A 376 -8.46 10.84 -2.07
N ARG A 377 -8.69 9.71 -2.74
CA ARG A 377 -7.68 9.04 -3.52
C ARG A 377 -8.20 8.79 -4.93
N PHE A 378 -7.44 9.23 -5.91
CA PHE A 378 -7.63 8.90 -7.30
C PHE A 378 -6.50 7.98 -7.75
N SER A 379 -6.82 6.86 -8.37
CA SER A 379 -5.84 5.91 -8.90
C SER A 379 -6.19 5.51 -10.33
N THR A 380 -5.19 5.34 -11.17
CA THR A 380 -5.35 4.77 -12.51
C THR A 380 -4.15 3.89 -12.84
N ARG A 381 -4.42 2.81 -13.54
CA ARG A 381 -3.38 1.88 -14.01
C ARG A 381 -3.66 1.46 -15.45
N LEU A 382 -2.61 1.41 -16.24
CA LEU A 382 -2.60 0.86 -17.59
C LEU A 382 -1.55 -0.25 -17.66
N ALA A 383 -1.98 -1.46 -17.93
CA ALA A 383 -1.12 -2.60 -18.24
C ALA A 383 -1.36 -3.06 -19.67
N LEU A 384 -0.32 -3.17 -20.48
CA LEU A 384 -0.35 -3.62 -21.85
C LEU A 384 0.74 -4.67 -22.06
N ASP A 385 0.37 -5.81 -22.61
CA ASP A 385 1.27 -6.83 -23.14
C ASP A 385 1.08 -6.92 -24.65
N TYR A 386 2.15 -6.70 -25.41
CA TYR A 386 2.12 -6.70 -26.88
C TYR A 386 3.15 -7.66 -27.43
N ASP A 387 2.70 -8.74 -28.06
CA ASP A 387 3.54 -9.69 -28.79
C ASP A 387 3.93 -9.07 -30.13
N VAL A 388 5.08 -8.36 -30.14
CA VAL A 388 5.64 -7.72 -31.34
C VAL A 388 5.93 -8.78 -32.42
N SER A 389 6.44 -9.93 -31.97
CA SER A 389 6.65 -11.14 -32.78
C SER A 389 6.60 -12.36 -31.87
N ASP A 390 6.64 -13.58 -32.42
CA ASP A 390 6.70 -14.81 -31.64
C ASP A 390 7.94 -14.89 -30.69
N ARG A 391 8.93 -14.02 -30.91
CA ARG A 391 10.16 -13.94 -30.11
C ARG A 391 10.20 -12.75 -29.17
N ILE A 392 9.45 -11.69 -29.47
CA ILE A 392 9.55 -10.41 -28.76
C ILE A 392 8.21 -10.08 -28.13
N LEU A 393 8.20 -10.00 -26.80
CA LEU A 393 7.09 -9.48 -26.02
C LEU A 393 7.51 -8.14 -25.42
N PHE A 394 6.75 -7.11 -25.71
CA PHE A 394 6.82 -5.81 -25.05
C PHE A 394 5.69 -5.71 -24.04
N SER A 395 6.04 -5.37 -22.80
CA SER A 395 5.07 -5.14 -21.72
C SER A 395 5.29 -3.77 -21.10
N THR A 396 4.20 -3.06 -20.84
CA THR A 396 4.26 -1.82 -20.08
C THR A 396 3.25 -1.84 -18.94
N ASN A 397 3.60 -1.17 -17.86
CA ASN A 397 2.74 -0.92 -16.73
C ASN A 397 2.93 0.55 -16.33
N PHE A 398 1.86 1.31 -16.33
CA PHE A 398 1.85 2.70 -15.92
C PHE A 398 0.82 2.84 -14.80
N ALA A 399 1.23 3.30 -13.65
CA ALA A 399 0.32 3.63 -12.56
C ALA A 399 0.50 5.08 -12.12
N LEU A 400 -0.61 5.73 -11.79
CA LEU A 400 -0.67 7.04 -11.20
C LEU A 400 -1.62 6.96 -10.01
N THR A 401 -1.19 7.45 -8.87
CA THR A 401 -2.04 7.66 -7.70
C THR A 401 -1.87 9.08 -7.20
N TYR A 402 -2.98 9.75 -6.95
CA TYR A 402 -3.06 11.03 -6.28
C TYR A 402 -3.88 10.87 -5.02
N THR A 403 -3.36 11.33 -3.88
CA THR A 403 -4.06 11.31 -2.60
C THR A 403 -4.08 12.71 -2.03
N ASP A 404 -5.24 13.13 -1.54
CA ASP A 404 -5.46 14.38 -0.83
C ASP A 404 -6.09 14.05 0.53
N ASN A 405 -5.33 14.25 1.59
CA ASN A 405 -5.67 13.87 2.96
C ASN A 405 -5.76 15.11 3.84
N HIS A 406 -6.97 15.46 4.22
CA HIS A 406 -7.26 16.51 5.19
C HIS A 406 -7.30 15.89 6.59
N ARG A 407 -6.25 16.13 7.36
CA ARG A 407 -6.11 15.63 8.73
C ARG A 407 -6.36 16.74 9.74
N ASN A 408 -6.72 16.35 10.94
CA ASN A 408 -6.73 17.29 12.05
C ASN A 408 -5.30 17.76 12.36
N TRP A 409 -5.18 18.97 12.87
CA TRP A 409 -3.91 19.46 13.37
C TRP A 409 -3.59 18.82 14.73
N ASP A 410 -2.43 18.16 14.85
CA ASP A 410 -2.03 17.45 16.06
C ASP A 410 -0.98 18.18 16.89
N GLY A 411 -0.35 19.20 16.36
CA GLY A 411 0.71 19.96 17.06
C GLY A 411 1.89 19.09 17.54
N SER A 412 2.97 19.72 17.92
CA SER A 412 4.19 19.01 18.37
C SER A 412 4.08 18.34 19.75
N SER A 413 2.94 18.41 20.43
CA SER A 413 2.74 17.87 21.75
C SER A 413 1.55 16.92 21.79
N THR A 414 1.81 15.68 21.51
CA THR A 414 1.28 14.48 22.19
C THR A 414 -0.23 14.23 22.24
N LYS A 415 -1.12 15.08 21.74
CA LYS A 415 -2.56 14.79 21.92
C LYS A 415 -3.37 15.03 20.64
N SER A 416 -3.78 13.93 20.02
CA SER A 416 -4.80 13.92 18.97
C SER A 416 -6.09 14.65 19.43
N ILE A 417 -6.95 15.02 18.50
CA ILE A 417 -8.25 15.62 18.82
C ILE A 417 -9.03 14.78 19.83
N LEU A 418 -9.01 13.45 19.68
CA LEU A 418 -9.64 12.53 20.62
C LEU A 418 -8.96 12.56 22.00
N GLY A 419 -7.62 12.57 22.04
CA GLY A 419 -6.87 12.70 23.29
C GLY A 419 -7.16 14.03 24.00
N LYS A 420 -7.29 15.12 23.24
CA LYS A 420 -7.72 16.43 23.80
C LYS A 420 -9.14 16.37 24.35
N ALA A 421 -10.06 15.68 23.66
CA ALA A 421 -11.44 15.50 24.11
C ALA A 421 -11.50 14.78 25.47
N TYR A 422 -10.74 13.68 25.64
CA TYR A 422 -10.65 12.97 26.92
C TYR A 422 -10.03 13.79 28.06
N ASN A 423 -9.20 14.76 27.73
CA ASN A 423 -8.55 15.63 28.73
C ASN A 423 -9.29 16.94 28.97
N SER A 424 -10.36 17.21 28.21
CA SER A 424 -11.15 18.44 28.39
C SER A 424 -12.14 18.32 29.54
N MET A 425 -12.33 19.41 30.27
CA MET A 425 -13.24 19.45 31.41
C MET A 425 -14.69 19.32 30.93
N PRO A 426 -15.46 18.34 31.42
CA PRO A 426 -16.82 18.10 30.92
C PRO A 426 -17.85 19.17 31.37
N ASN A 427 -17.51 20.02 32.35
CA ASN A 427 -18.36 21.14 32.76
C ASN A 427 -18.19 22.37 31.87
N MET A 428 -17.26 22.40 30.93
CA MET A 428 -17.05 23.50 30.00
C MET A 428 -17.96 23.46 28.78
N SER A 429 -18.23 24.63 28.22
CA SER A 429 -18.99 24.79 26.98
C SER A 429 -18.09 24.62 25.75
N VAL A 430 -18.66 24.08 24.66
CA VAL A 430 -18.02 24.06 23.33
C VAL A 430 -18.01 25.46 22.71
N TYR A 431 -19.11 26.18 22.82
CA TYR A 431 -19.29 27.52 22.26
C TYR A 431 -19.30 28.57 23.37
N GLU A 432 -18.88 29.78 23.03
CA GLU A 432 -18.82 30.89 23.98
C GLU A 432 -20.22 31.45 24.27
N TYR A 433 -20.49 31.71 25.54
CA TYR A 433 -21.69 32.42 26.00
C TYR A 433 -21.29 33.81 26.53
N ASP A 434 -22.11 34.79 26.19
CA ASP A 434 -21.99 36.17 26.70
C ASP A 434 -22.52 36.30 28.16
N GLN A 435 -22.42 37.51 28.69
CA GLN A 435 -22.94 37.82 30.03
C GLN A 435 -24.43 37.66 30.19
N ASN A 436 -25.19 37.58 29.10
CA ASN A 436 -26.66 37.41 29.11
C ASN A 436 -27.05 35.94 28.91
N GLY A 437 -26.09 35.06 28.72
CA GLY A 437 -26.31 33.64 28.43
C GLY A 437 -26.68 33.35 26.98
N ASN A 438 -26.40 34.25 26.05
CA ASN A 438 -26.58 34.04 24.62
C ASN A 438 -25.31 33.50 24.01
N LEU A 439 -25.43 32.63 23.01
CA LEU A 439 -24.31 32.17 22.21
C LEU A 439 -23.72 33.31 21.39
N THR A 440 -22.42 33.53 21.46
CA THR A 440 -21.72 34.54 20.65
C THR A 440 -21.53 34.13 19.20
N GLY A 441 -21.60 32.83 18.93
CA GLY A 441 -21.26 32.23 17.65
C GLY A 441 -19.79 31.77 17.54
N ASP A 442 -18.97 32.14 18.48
CA ASP A 442 -17.57 31.71 18.56
C ASP A 442 -17.39 30.44 19.40
N PHE A 443 -16.29 29.74 19.19
CA PHE A 443 -15.89 28.63 20.07
C PHE A 443 -15.36 29.20 21.39
N TYR A 444 -15.69 28.51 22.50
CA TYR A 444 -15.14 28.90 23.78
C TYR A 444 -13.62 28.66 23.81
N LYS A 445 -12.86 29.74 24.06
CA LYS A 445 -11.39 29.74 23.89
C LYS A 445 -10.65 29.05 25.01
N MET A 446 -11.32 28.61 26.09
CA MET A 446 -10.70 28.03 27.29
C MET A 446 -9.60 28.91 27.91
N LEU A 447 -9.53 30.15 27.49
CA LEU A 447 -8.65 31.18 28.02
C LEU A 447 -9.50 32.21 28.71
N PRO A 448 -9.19 32.60 29.95
CA PRO A 448 -9.85 33.75 30.51
C PRO A 448 -9.48 34.96 29.62
N SER A 449 -10.44 35.41 28.85
CA SER A 449 -10.34 36.74 28.26
C SER A 449 -10.28 37.75 29.41
N ASN A 450 -9.09 38.26 29.72
CA ASN A 450 -8.81 39.16 30.83
C ASN A 450 -9.20 38.59 32.21
N PRO A 451 -8.25 38.26 33.06
CA PRO A 451 -8.58 38.16 34.46
C PRO A 451 -9.09 39.55 34.88
N THR A 452 -10.40 39.64 35.13
CA THR A 452 -10.94 40.83 35.73
C THR A 452 -10.09 41.15 36.93
N LYS A 453 -9.39 42.26 36.90
CA LYS A 453 -8.64 42.75 38.04
C LYS A 453 -9.63 42.88 39.18
N GLY A 454 -9.54 41.96 40.13
CA GLY A 454 -10.30 42.10 41.35
C GLY A 454 -10.04 43.49 41.89
N ALA A 455 -11.05 44.12 42.54
CA ALA A 455 -10.98 45.43 43.14
C ALA A 455 -9.90 45.43 44.24
N GLY A 456 -8.63 45.40 43.89
CA GLY A 456 -7.48 45.30 44.82
C GLY A 456 -6.17 44.96 44.10
N GLY A 457 -6.18 44.81 42.79
CA GLY A 457 -4.91 44.70 42.01
C GLY A 457 -4.14 43.38 42.10
N ASN A 458 -4.58 42.42 42.87
CA ASN A 458 -3.98 41.08 42.94
C ASN A 458 -4.78 40.10 42.11
N ASN A 459 -4.14 39.54 41.10
CA ASN A 459 -4.64 38.43 40.31
C ASN A 459 -4.58 37.15 41.19
N ASN A 460 -5.62 36.93 41.98
CA ASN A 460 -5.76 35.73 42.85
C ASN A 460 -6.45 34.58 42.18
N TYR A 461 -6.17 34.32 40.87
CA TYR A 461 -6.65 33.11 40.27
C TYR A 461 -5.59 32.01 40.50
N SER A 462 -6.02 30.90 41.03
CA SER A 462 -5.23 29.68 41.04
C SER A 462 -5.02 29.22 39.61
N SER A 463 -3.88 29.57 39.05
CA SER A 463 -3.53 29.36 37.65
C SER A 463 -3.33 27.88 37.27
N TYR A 464 -3.44 26.95 38.20
CA TYR A 464 -3.00 25.58 38.01
C TYR A 464 -3.84 24.83 36.95
N TYR A 465 -5.13 24.90 37.01
CA TYR A 465 -6.02 24.21 36.04
C TYR A 465 -6.20 24.96 34.73
N LEU A 466 -6.26 26.27 34.77
CA LEU A 466 -6.37 27.12 33.58
C LEU A 466 -5.17 26.95 32.64
N THR A 467 -3.98 26.73 33.20
CA THR A 467 -2.78 26.50 32.36
C THR A 467 -2.87 25.20 31.58
N ASP A 468 -3.37 24.14 32.21
CA ASP A 468 -3.51 22.85 31.55
C ASP A 468 -4.59 22.89 30.46
N MET A 469 -5.75 23.47 30.76
CA MET A 469 -6.82 23.66 29.78
C MET A 469 -6.41 24.54 28.61
N LYS A 470 -5.63 25.60 28.89
CA LYS A 470 -5.03 26.45 27.85
C LYS A 470 -4.12 25.64 26.90
N ASN A 471 -3.33 24.73 27.45
CA ASN A 471 -2.44 23.89 26.65
C ASN A 471 -3.19 22.82 25.87
N ILE A 472 -4.31 22.30 26.39
CA ILE A 472 -5.17 21.34 25.72
C ILE A 472 -5.90 22.00 24.56
N GLY A 473 -6.52 23.16 24.79
CA GLY A 473 -7.37 23.88 23.84
C GLY A 473 -8.72 23.20 23.62
N ASN A 474 -9.63 23.89 22.98
CA ASN A 474 -10.95 23.36 22.62
C ASN A 474 -10.83 22.40 21.42
N PRO A 475 -11.06 21.07 21.60
CA PRO A 475 -10.81 20.11 20.55
C PRO A 475 -11.74 20.29 19.33
N VAL A 476 -12.97 20.76 19.53
CA VAL A 476 -13.91 21.05 18.44
C VAL A 476 -13.44 22.26 17.64
N ALA A 477 -13.01 23.33 18.33
CA ALA A 477 -12.47 24.53 17.68
C ALA A 477 -11.20 24.20 16.88
N ILE A 478 -10.30 23.41 17.45
CA ILE A 478 -9.08 22.97 16.76
C ILE A 478 -9.43 22.19 15.50
N ALA A 479 -10.36 21.24 15.58
CA ALA A 479 -10.77 20.45 14.41
C ALA A 479 -11.41 21.30 13.30
N HIS A 480 -12.07 22.43 13.65
CA HIS A 480 -12.72 23.29 12.67
C HIS A 480 -11.81 24.39 12.08
N GLN A 481 -10.84 24.86 12.85
CA GLN A 481 -10.07 26.07 12.51
C GLN A 481 -8.60 25.79 12.16
N ALA A 482 -8.04 24.70 12.67
CA ALA A 482 -6.68 24.28 12.35
C ALA A 482 -6.71 23.06 11.42
N PHE A 483 -5.63 22.84 10.67
CA PHE A 483 -5.53 21.68 9.78
C PHE A 483 -4.08 21.23 9.58
N ASN A 484 -3.97 19.98 9.14
CA ASN A 484 -2.75 19.34 8.65
C ASN A 484 -3.10 18.63 7.34
N ASN A 485 -2.92 19.29 6.21
CA ASN A 485 -3.28 18.78 4.90
C ASN A 485 -2.06 18.18 4.22
N GLN A 486 -2.21 16.97 3.75
CA GLN A 486 -1.17 16.26 3.02
C GLN A 486 -1.67 15.85 1.64
N SER A 487 -0.95 16.20 0.61
CA SER A 487 -1.22 15.74 -0.74
C SER A 487 0.00 15.00 -1.31
N THR A 488 -0.26 13.86 -1.95
CA THR A 488 0.78 13.06 -2.59
C THR A 488 0.39 12.69 -4.01
N TYR A 489 1.37 12.62 -4.90
CA TYR A 489 1.20 11.91 -6.14
C TYR A 489 2.41 11.00 -6.40
N ARG A 490 2.12 9.83 -6.94
CA ARG A 490 3.12 8.85 -7.34
C ARG A 490 2.83 8.35 -8.75
N ILE A 491 3.86 8.35 -9.60
CA ILE A 491 3.78 7.90 -10.99
C ILE A 491 4.87 6.87 -11.21
N THR A 492 4.48 5.67 -11.65
CA THR A 492 5.41 4.55 -11.81
C THR A 492 5.31 3.93 -13.21
N PRO A 493 5.96 4.52 -14.23
CA PRO A 493 6.08 3.90 -15.54
C PRO A 493 7.11 2.75 -15.52
N GLN A 494 6.72 1.62 -16.07
CA GLN A 494 7.54 0.43 -16.24
C GLN A 494 7.46 -0.07 -17.67
N PHE A 495 8.59 -0.33 -18.28
CA PHE A 495 8.72 -0.89 -19.63
C PHE A 495 9.57 -2.14 -19.56
N ASN A 496 9.10 -3.23 -20.13
CA ASN A 496 9.78 -4.51 -20.14
C ASN A 496 9.78 -5.08 -21.57
N LEU A 497 10.95 -5.47 -22.05
CA LEU A 497 11.16 -6.14 -23.31
C LEU A 497 11.71 -7.53 -23.04
N ARG A 498 10.95 -8.56 -23.42
CA ARG A 498 11.41 -9.94 -23.39
C ARG A 498 11.75 -10.41 -24.81
N TYR A 499 12.97 -10.91 -24.98
CA TYR A 499 13.44 -11.44 -26.25
C TYR A 499 13.91 -12.88 -26.11
N LYS A 500 13.29 -13.82 -26.84
CA LYS A 500 13.71 -15.22 -26.94
C LYS A 500 14.87 -15.33 -27.93
N LEU A 501 16.10 -15.42 -27.42
CA LEU A 501 17.33 -15.40 -28.22
C LEU A 501 17.56 -16.69 -28.99
N LEU A 502 17.42 -17.89 -28.35
CA LEU A 502 17.73 -19.18 -28.98
C LEU A 502 16.51 -19.82 -29.61
N SER A 503 15.55 -20.30 -28.86
CA SER A 503 14.42 -21.09 -29.37
C SER A 503 13.07 -20.49 -29.00
N LYS A 504 12.07 -20.80 -29.83
CA LYS A 504 10.66 -20.57 -29.54
C LYS A 504 10.01 -21.76 -28.81
N ASP A 505 10.53 -22.96 -29.06
CA ASP A 505 9.99 -24.21 -28.56
C ASP A 505 10.43 -24.47 -27.12
N GLU A 506 9.49 -24.93 -26.31
CA GLU A 506 9.74 -25.26 -24.90
C GLU A 506 10.55 -26.56 -24.75
N GLU A 507 10.55 -27.41 -25.80
CA GLU A 507 11.35 -28.65 -25.88
C GLU A 507 12.78 -28.44 -26.37
N ALA A 508 13.21 -27.19 -26.59
CA ALA A 508 14.59 -26.86 -27.01
C ALA A 508 15.30 -25.99 -25.96
N HIS A 509 16.60 -25.85 -26.09
CA HIS A 509 17.38 -24.92 -25.27
C HIS A 509 16.81 -23.51 -25.38
N GLN A 510 16.44 -22.90 -24.27
CA GLN A 510 15.89 -21.55 -24.23
C GLN A 510 16.92 -20.59 -23.65
N LEU A 511 17.06 -19.44 -24.27
CA LEU A 511 17.80 -18.31 -23.74
C LEU A 511 16.94 -17.06 -23.94
N ASN A 512 16.50 -16.47 -22.82
CA ASN A 512 15.61 -15.32 -22.81
C ASN A 512 16.32 -14.11 -22.20
N LEU A 513 16.33 -13.00 -22.93
CA LEU A 513 16.77 -11.69 -22.43
C LEU A 513 15.54 -10.89 -22.02
N ASN A 514 15.51 -10.40 -20.79
CA ASN A 514 14.53 -9.44 -20.34
C ASN A 514 15.25 -8.13 -19.99
N ALA A 515 14.88 -7.05 -20.68
CA ALA A 515 15.37 -5.70 -20.38
C ALA A 515 14.22 -4.88 -19.80
N GLU A 516 14.44 -4.27 -18.66
CA GLU A 516 13.43 -3.54 -17.93
C GLU A 516 13.93 -2.15 -17.55
N VAL A 517 13.08 -1.16 -17.75
CA VAL A 517 13.25 0.20 -17.28
C VAL A 517 12.06 0.55 -16.38
N TYR A 518 12.36 1.02 -15.18
CA TYR A 518 11.37 1.45 -14.20
C TYR A 518 11.73 2.82 -13.66
N MET A 519 10.72 3.66 -13.52
CA MET A 519 10.86 4.97 -12.86
C MET A 519 9.87 5.04 -11.71
N ASP A 520 10.26 5.72 -10.64
CA ASP A 520 9.40 6.07 -9.52
C ASP A 520 9.48 7.57 -9.28
N ILE A 521 8.39 8.25 -9.55
CA ILE A 521 8.25 9.70 -9.40
C ILE A 521 7.29 9.93 -8.24
N TYR A 522 7.79 10.49 -7.16
CA TYR A 522 7.02 10.76 -5.95
C TYR A 522 7.10 12.24 -5.58
N ASN A 523 5.98 12.80 -5.20
CA ASN A 523 5.90 14.13 -4.64
C ASN A 523 4.92 14.13 -3.48
N GLU A 524 5.31 14.77 -2.39
CA GLU A 524 4.53 14.98 -1.20
C GLU A 524 4.57 16.45 -0.81
N SER A 525 3.41 17.00 -0.44
CA SER A 525 3.26 18.34 0.12
C SER A 525 2.44 18.27 1.39
N VAL A 526 2.98 18.77 2.48
CA VAL A 526 2.30 18.85 3.78
C VAL A 526 2.17 20.32 4.17
N ASN A 527 0.94 20.74 4.41
CA ASN A 527 0.60 22.08 4.82
C ASN A 527 -0.13 22.07 6.17
N THR A 528 0.42 22.73 7.17
CA THR A 528 -0.24 22.90 8.46
C THR A 528 -0.64 24.36 8.69
N TYR A 529 -1.71 24.55 9.43
CA TYR A 529 -2.15 25.87 9.84
C TYR A 529 -2.74 25.83 11.24
N TYR A 530 -2.33 26.76 12.08
CA TYR A 530 -2.88 26.95 13.41
C TYR A 530 -3.19 28.44 13.63
N PRO A 531 -4.48 28.84 13.74
CA PRO A 531 -4.89 30.24 13.77
C PRO A 531 -4.67 30.89 15.14
N SER A 532 -4.58 32.20 15.14
CA SER A 532 -4.47 33.02 16.36
C SER A 532 -5.67 32.90 17.29
N THR A 533 -6.84 32.54 16.76
CA THR A 533 -8.07 32.34 17.54
C THR A 533 -7.95 31.19 18.56
N LEU A 534 -7.03 30.26 18.34
CA LEU A 534 -6.77 29.11 19.20
C LEU A 534 -5.55 29.30 20.11
N THR A 535 -4.79 30.38 19.94
CA THR A 535 -3.58 30.66 20.74
C THR A 535 -3.91 31.51 21.96
N SER A 536 -3.06 31.43 22.99
CA SER A 536 -3.15 32.31 24.15
C SER A 536 -2.62 33.72 23.84
N ASP A 537 -3.01 34.69 24.68
CA ASP A 537 -2.62 36.11 24.61
C ASP A 537 -1.10 36.39 24.69
N THR A 538 -0.25 35.40 24.74
CA THR A 538 1.20 35.60 24.70
C THR A 538 1.65 35.84 23.27
N TRP A 539 1.89 37.09 22.98
CA TRP A 539 2.22 37.70 21.70
C TRP A 539 3.44 37.15 20.95
N MET A 540 4.20 36.25 21.54
CA MET A 540 5.55 36.07 21.03
C MET A 540 5.79 34.80 20.22
N ASN A 541 5.01 33.75 20.35
CA ASN A 541 5.22 32.52 19.60
C ASN A 541 3.89 31.83 19.28
N GLY A 542 3.52 31.76 18.02
CA GLY A 542 2.50 30.87 17.56
C GLY A 542 1.19 31.49 17.04
N VAL A 543 1.10 32.83 16.97
CA VAL A 543 -0.10 33.47 16.41
C VAL A 543 -0.12 33.30 14.90
N ASN A 544 -1.20 32.70 14.35
CA ASN A 544 -1.30 32.35 12.93
C ASN A 544 -0.02 31.68 12.42
N SER A 545 0.25 30.47 12.92
CA SER A 545 1.39 29.70 12.45
C SER A 545 1.05 28.82 11.28
N THR A 546 1.98 28.67 10.35
CA THR A 546 1.86 27.78 9.22
C THR A 546 3.20 27.09 8.95
N THR A 547 3.12 25.85 8.53
CA THR A 547 4.28 25.15 7.96
C THR A 547 3.95 24.65 6.56
N ASN A 548 4.93 24.67 5.69
CA ASN A 548 4.88 24.07 4.37
C ASN A 548 6.10 23.16 4.22
N SER A 549 5.87 21.89 3.93
CA SER A 549 6.90 20.91 3.64
C SER A 549 6.65 20.30 2.26
N GLU A 550 7.65 20.32 1.40
CA GLU A 550 7.61 19.64 0.11
C GLU A 550 8.74 18.62 0.04
N TYR A 551 8.42 17.42 -0.41
CA TYR A 551 9.39 16.40 -0.75
C TYR A 551 9.14 15.89 -2.17
N LYS A 552 10.20 15.81 -2.97
CA LYS A 552 10.17 15.31 -4.35
C LYS A 552 11.27 14.28 -4.53
N SER A 553 10.95 13.14 -5.09
CA SER A 553 11.95 12.15 -5.46
C SER A 553 11.73 11.58 -6.85
N LEU A 554 12.82 11.21 -7.48
CA LEU A 554 12.86 10.49 -8.73
C LEU A 554 13.89 9.36 -8.60
N ALA A 555 13.44 8.13 -8.75
CA ALA A 555 14.29 6.97 -8.88
C ALA A 555 14.16 6.36 -10.29
N PHE A 556 15.28 5.94 -10.84
CA PHE A 556 15.38 5.27 -12.12
C PHE A 556 16.11 3.95 -11.93
N THR A 557 15.47 2.85 -12.33
CA THR A 557 16.04 1.49 -12.27
C THR A 557 16.11 0.90 -13.67
N ASN A 558 17.27 0.42 -14.05
CA ASN A 558 17.49 -0.38 -15.24
C ASN A 558 17.92 -1.79 -14.82
N ARG A 559 17.30 -2.82 -15.42
CA ARG A 559 17.52 -4.22 -15.06
C ARG A 559 17.54 -5.09 -16.30
N GLU A 560 18.63 -5.80 -16.51
CA GLU A 560 18.77 -6.83 -17.55
C GLU A 560 18.87 -8.21 -16.93
N LYS A 561 18.07 -9.14 -17.41
CA LYS A 561 18.06 -10.55 -16.98
C LYS A 561 18.28 -11.45 -18.18
N LEU A 562 19.23 -12.34 -18.06
CA LEU A 562 19.48 -13.42 -19.00
C LEU A 562 19.09 -14.73 -18.34
N ILE A 563 18.05 -15.39 -18.85
CA ILE A 563 17.53 -16.64 -18.30
C ILE A 563 17.83 -17.75 -19.30
N PHE A 564 18.58 -18.76 -18.85
CA PHE A 564 18.95 -19.93 -19.63
C PHE A 564 18.28 -21.18 -19.06
N ILE A 565 17.51 -21.88 -19.89
CA ILE A 565 16.84 -23.14 -19.58
C ILE A 565 17.29 -24.15 -20.63
N PRO A 566 18.31 -24.98 -20.31
CA PRO A 566 18.73 -26.05 -21.21
C PRO A 566 17.66 -27.16 -21.25
N HIS A 567 17.46 -27.71 -22.42
CA HIS A 567 16.69 -28.94 -22.58
C HIS A 567 17.66 -30.12 -22.52
N PHE A 568 17.41 -31.03 -21.60
CA PHE A 568 18.17 -32.28 -21.50
C PHE A 568 17.40 -33.39 -22.21
N ASN A 569 18.08 -34.28 -22.90
CA ASN A 569 17.48 -35.46 -23.54
C ASN A 569 17.02 -36.52 -22.53
N VAL A 570 16.86 -36.11 -21.27
CA VAL A 570 16.42 -36.96 -20.14
C VAL A 570 15.39 -36.20 -19.33
N ASP A 571 14.33 -36.86 -18.94
CA ASP A 571 13.20 -36.25 -18.25
C ASP A 571 13.38 -36.14 -16.73
N TRP A 572 14.47 -36.73 -16.20
CA TRP A 572 14.68 -36.78 -14.76
C TRP A 572 15.43 -35.59 -14.19
N VAL A 573 15.91 -34.63 -15.03
CA VAL A 573 16.60 -33.43 -14.56
C VAL A 573 16.10 -32.19 -15.31
N THR A 574 15.84 -31.12 -14.55
CA THR A 574 15.54 -29.79 -15.08
C THR A 574 16.47 -28.76 -14.45
N LEU A 575 16.95 -27.81 -15.26
CA LEU A 575 17.80 -26.72 -14.83
C LEU A 575 17.22 -25.40 -15.34
N SER A 576 17.17 -24.41 -14.49
CA SER A 576 16.95 -23.02 -14.86
C SER A 576 18.04 -22.17 -14.22
N SER A 577 18.67 -21.30 -15.00
CA SER A 577 19.69 -20.39 -14.50
C SER A 577 19.44 -18.96 -14.95
N MET A 578 19.83 -18.00 -14.15
CA MET A 578 19.64 -16.58 -14.41
C MET A 578 20.88 -15.79 -14.03
N LEU A 579 21.25 -14.86 -14.89
CA LEU A 579 22.19 -13.79 -14.60
C LEU A 579 21.46 -12.47 -14.75
N GLN A 580 21.54 -11.61 -13.73
CA GLN A 580 20.89 -10.30 -13.73
C GLN A 580 21.91 -9.22 -13.41
N PHE A 581 21.84 -8.14 -14.17
CA PHE A 581 22.48 -6.87 -13.84
C PHE A 581 21.39 -5.86 -13.47
N GLU A 582 21.62 -5.03 -12.46
CA GLU A 582 20.71 -4.00 -12.01
C GLU A 582 21.49 -2.73 -11.67
N PHE A 583 21.00 -1.62 -12.15
CA PHE A 583 21.51 -0.29 -11.80
C PHE A 583 20.36 0.60 -11.40
N THR A 584 20.48 1.26 -10.25
CA THR A 584 19.47 2.21 -9.76
C THR A 584 20.15 3.53 -9.40
N THR A 585 19.54 4.63 -9.77
CA THR A 585 19.92 5.98 -9.34
C THR A 585 18.70 6.71 -8.84
N GLY A 586 18.84 7.45 -7.76
CA GLY A 586 17.77 8.25 -7.21
C GLY A 586 18.28 9.61 -6.75
N ASN A 587 17.38 10.57 -6.76
CA ASN A 587 17.58 11.88 -6.16
C ASN A 587 16.31 12.28 -5.40
N GLY A 588 16.50 12.98 -4.28
CA GLY A 588 15.46 13.57 -3.48
C GLY A 588 15.74 15.05 -3.23
N THR A 589 14.69 15.85 -3.14
CA THR A 589 14.76 17.24 -2.70
C THR A 589 13.71 17.49 -1.65
N SER A 590 14.09 18.10 -0.55
CA SER A 590 13.18 18.49 0.52
C SER A 590 13.24 20.01 0.70
N GLN A 591 12.09 20.59 1.02
CA GLN A 591 11.96 22.00 1.41
C GLN A 591 11.02 22.08 2.60
N TYR A 592 11.40 22.87 3.59
CA TYR A 592 10.58 23.13 4.76
C TYR A 592 10.57 24.63 5.03
N LEU A 593 9.38 25.17 5.26
CA LEU A 593 9.17 26.56 5.62
C LEU A 593 8.22 26.62 6.83
N ALA A 594 8.62 27.32 7.87
CA ALA A 594 7.76 27.67 8.99
C ALA A 594 7.62 29.19 9.11
N GLN A 595 6.40 29.64 9.36
CA GLN A 595 6.06 31.04 9.52
C GLN A 595 5.15 31.22 10.73
N ASN A 596 5.37 32.26 11.51
CA ASN A 596 4.58 32.63 12.67
C ASN A 596 4.20 34.10 12.61
N GLY A 597 3.11 34.49 13.27
CA GLY A 597 2.69 35.87 13.37
C GLY A 597 2.11 36.46 12.08
N LEU A 598 1.52 35.63 11.22
CA LEU A 598 0.87 36.09 10.01
C LEU A 598 -0.28 37.05 10.31
N PRO A 599 -0.42 38.14 9.55
CA PRO A 599 -1.43 39.17 9.83
C PRO A 599 -2.85 38.75 9.55
N THR A 600 -3.07 37.72 8.74
CA THR A 600 -4.39 37.20 8.36
C THR A 600 -4.43 35.68 8.53
N GLY A 601 -5.64 35.13 8.72
CA GLY A 601 -5.88 33.68 8.74
C GLY A 601 -5.70 32.99 7.39
N ILE A 602 -5.12 33.68 6.39
CA ILE A 602 -4.90 33.11 5.05
C ILE A 602 -3.46 32.60 4.96
N ASN A 603 -3.35 31.33 4.71
CA ASN A 603 -2.16 30.52 4.64
C ASN A 603 -1.19 30.82 3.47
N SER A 604 -1.27 31.95 2.81
CA SER A 604 -0.64 32.05 1.48
C SER A 604 0.52 33.03 1.33
N SER A 605 0.92 33.75 2.34
CA SER A 605 1.97 34.72 2.10
C SER A 605 3.34 34.22 2.50
N VAL A 606 4.15 33.95 1.50
CA VAL A 606 5.59 33.69 1.63
C VAL A 606 6.32 35.02 1.92
N SER A 607 5.94 35.73 2.98
CA SER A 607 6.65 36.93 3.38
C SER A 607 7.86 36.57 4.23
N SER A 608 9.03 37.01 3.84
CA SER A 608 10.27 36.84 4.62
C SER A 608 10.20 37.46 6.01
N ALA A 609 9.31 38.46 6.24
CA ALA A 609 9.12 39.12 7.51
C ALA A 609 8.56 38.22 8.62
N TYR A 610 7.82 37.17 8.27
CA TYR A 610 7.18 36.26 9.22
C TYR A 610 7.82 34.88 9.27
N ARG A 611 8.90 34.70 8.52
CA ARG A 611 9.62 33.43 8.46
C ARG A 611 10.38 33.17 9.75
N THR A 612 10.10 32.06 10.40
CA THR A 612 10.81 31.60 11.59
C THR A 612 11.90 30.55 11.27
N SER A 613 11.65 29.71 10.28
CA SER A 613 12.60 28.69 9.82
C SER A 613 12.43 28.39 8.36
N SER A 614 13.51 28.13 7.66
CA SER A 614 13.48 27.53 6.34
C SER A 614 14.68 26.62 6.16
N THR A 615 14.44 25.40 5.72
CA THR A 615 15.49 24.45 5.39
C THR A 615 15.24 23.85 4.01
N SER A 616 16.31 23.47 3.33
CA SER A 616 16.23 22.71 2.09
C SER A 616 17.33 21.68 2.08
N GLY A 617 17.02 20.51 1.52
CA GLY A 617 17.95 19.41 1.39
C GLY A 617 17.91 18.79 0.00
N THR A 618 19.00 18.19 -0.39
CA THR A 618 19.07 17.34 -1.58
C THR A 618 19.83 16.07 -1.23
N SER A 619 19.31 14.94 -1.66
CA SER A 619 19.96 13.64 -1.54
C SER A 619 20.14 13.00 -2.90
N GLN A 620 21.24 12.29 -3.10
CA GLN A 620 21.52 11.53 -4.32
C GLN A 620 22.19 10.22 -3.95
N TRP A 621 21.67 9.14 -4.50
CA TRP A 621 22.23 7.83 -4.28
C TRP A 621 22.26 7.00 -5.58
N ARG A 622 23.16 6.04 -5.60
CA ARG A 622 23.30 5.07 -6.70
C ARG A 622 23.60 3.72 -6.14
N SER A 623 23.01 2.69 -6.74
CA SER A 623 23.34 1.31 -6.45
C SER A 623 23.52 0.51 -7.73
N ALA A 624 24.35 -0.51 -7.67
CA ALA A 624 24.53 -1.47 -8.75
C ALA A 624 24.55 -2.87 -8.15
N ALA A 625 23.99 -3.84 -8.86
CA ALA A 625 23.98 -5.22 -8.40
C ALA A 625 24.19 -6.20 -9.56
N VAL A 626 24.87 -7.30 -9.24
CA VAL A 626 24.96 -8.48 -10.10
C VAL A 626 24.40 -9.66 -9.33
N LEU A 627 23.48 -10.40 -9.93
CA LEU A 627 22.80 -11.55 -9.34
C LEU A 627 22.97 -12.77 -10.25
N GLY A 628 23.47 -13.86 -9.71
CA GLY A 628 23.41 -15.18 -10.32
C GLY A 628 22.45 -16.07 -9.52
N SER A 629 21.54 -16.76 -10.19
CA SER A 629 20.61 -17.71 -9.57
C SER A 629 20.49 -18.97 -10.41
N MET A 630 20.34 -20.11 -9.73
CA MET A 630 20.21 -21.43 -10.34
C MET A 630 19.15 -22.22 -9.59
N HIS A 631 18.27 -22.85 -10.35
CA HIS A 631 17.31 -23.84 -9.88
C HIS A 631 17.55 -25.17 -10.58
N LEU A 632 17.70 -26.24 -9.83
CA LEU A 632 17.96 -27.59 -10.30
C LEU A 632 16.95 -28.54 -9.66
N ALA A 633 16.17 -29.26 -10.45
CA ALA A 633 15.23 -30.25 -9.96
C ALA A 633 15.47 -31.60 -10.60
N PHE A 634 15.28 -32.67 -9.80
CA PHE A 634 15.47 -34.05 -10.20
C PHE A 634 14.18 -34.86 -9.99
N PHE A 635 13.98 -35.86 -10.88
CA PHE A 635 12.88 -36.83 -10.80
C PHE A 635 11.51 -36.16 -10.65
N ASP A 636 11.18 -35.25 -11.61
CA ASP A 636 9.94 -34.49 -11.64
C ASP A 636 9.70 -33.67 -10.35
N GLY A 637 10.77 -33.08 -9.80
CA GLY A 637 10.71 -32.23 -8.61
C GLY A 637 10.71 -32.99 -7.28
N ARG A 638 11.07 -34.28 -7.24
CA ARG A 638 11.27 -35.02 -5.99
C ARG A 638 12.34 -34.39 -5.13
N TYR A 639 13.44 -33.96 -5.75
CA TYR A 639 14.50 -33.19 -5.11
C TYR A 639 14.71 -31.89 -5.89
N SER A 640 14.69 -30.78 -5.20
CA SER A 640 14.98 -29.46 -5.79
C SER A 640 16.06 -28.74 -5.01
N PHE A 641 16.94 -28.03 -5.70
CA PHE A 641 18.04 -27.25 -5.15
C PHE A 641 18.04 -25.85 -5.78
N ASP A 642 18.12 -24.82 -4.95
CA ASP A 642 18.27 -23.45 -5.37
C ASP A 642 19.58 -22.89 -4.81
N ALA A 643 20.31 -22.15 -5.66
CA ALA A 643 21.47 -21.39 -5.26
C ALA A 643 21.39 -20.00 -5.85
N THR A 644 21.66 -18.99 -5.03
CA THR A 644 21.60 -17.59 -5.41
C THR A 644 22.81 -16.86 -4.81
N VAL A 645 23.45 -16.03 -5.60
CA VAL A 645 24.53 -15.13 -5.14
C VAL A 645 24.26 -13.75 -5.70
N ARG A 646 24.09 -12.78 -4.82
CA ARG A 646 23.95 -11.37 -5.21
C ARG A 646 25.10 -10.56 -4.65
N ARG A 647 25.67 -9.70 -5.48
CA ARG A 647 26.67 -8.72 -5.09
C ARG A 647 26.13 -7.32 -5.31
N ASN A 648 25.92 -6.57 -4.23
CA ASN A 648 25.43 -5.20 -4.26
C ASN A 648 26.55 -4.21 -3.99
N GLY A 649 26.51 -3.08 -4.71
CA GLY A 649 27.32 -1.91 -4.42
C GLY A 649 26.43 -0.70 -4.19
N SER A 650 26.78 0.14 -3.21
CA SER A 650 26.01 1.35 -2.87
C SER A 650 26.93 2.53 -2.58
N THR A 651 26.47 3.73 -2.98
CA THR A 651 27.18 4.99 -2.69
C THR A 651 27.04 5.45 -1.26
N LYS A 652 26.15 4.84 -0.48
CA LYS A 652 25.97 5.13 0.97
C LYS A 652 27.20 4.74 1.80
N PHE A 653 28.09 3.90 1.26
CA PHE A 653 29.32 3.44 1.91
C PHE A 653 30.57 4.18 1.48
N GLY A 654 31.56 4.24 2.34
CA GLY A 654 32.88 4.81 2.05
C GLY A 654 33.70 4.00 1.05
N ALA A 655 34.83 4.56 0.62
CA ALA A 655 35.75 3.91 -0.30
C ALA A 655 36.23 2.57 0.29
N GLY A 656 36.21 1.51 -0.53
CA GLY A 656 36.63 0.16 -0.12
C GLY A 656 35.57 -0.68 0.60
N ARG A 657 34.42 -0.11 0.97
CA ARG A 657 33.33 -0.83 1.68
C ARG A 657 32.01 -0.87 0.87
N LYS A 658 32.00 -0.34 -0.33
CA LYS A 658 30.79 -0.18 -1.16
C LYS A 658 30.11 -1.49 -1.54
N TRP A 659 30.86 -2.60 -1.60
CA TRP A 659 30.37 -3.87 -2.12
C TRP A 659 30.12 -4.91 -1.01
N GLY A 660 28.91 -5.47 -0.99
CA GLY A 660 28.51 -6.61 -0.16
C GLY A 660 28.12 -7.81 -1.02
N THR A 661 28.34 -9.03 -0.51
CA THR A 661 27.99 -10.29 -1.20
C THR A 661 27.04 -11.11 -0.34
N PHE A 662 25.92 -11.51 -0.93
CA PHE A 662 24.79 -12.13 -0.23
C PHE A 662 24.43 -13.46 -0.90
N PRO A 663 24.96 -14.60 -0.40
CA PRO A 663 24.62 -15.93 -0.87
C PRO A 663 23.34 -16.45 -0.23
N GLY A 664 22.59 -17.27 -0.96
CA GLY A 664 21.45 -18.04 -0.47
C GLY A 664 21.44 -19.43 -1.09
N ILE A 665 21.17 -20.46 -0.30
CA ILE A 665 20.99 -21.83 -0.75
C ILE A 665 19.75 -22.43 -0.10
N SER A 666 19.01 -23.21 -0.84
CA SER A 666 17.88 -23.97 -0.32
C SER A 666 17.69 -25.28 -1.06
N ALA A 667 17.04 -26.22 -0.42
CA ALA A 667 16.70 -27.50 -0.99
C ALA A 667 15.26 -27.88 -0.61
N ARG A 668 14.65 -28.74 -1.41
CA ARG A 668 13.37 -29.35 -1.11
C ARG A 668 13.44 -30.84 -1.43
N TRP A 669 12.93 -31.63 -0.52
CA TRP A 669 12.70 -33.06 -0.67
C TRP A 669 11.20 -33.35 -0.52
N ASN A 670 10.57 -33.77 -1.61
CA ASN A 670 9.17 -34.20 -1.64
C ASN A 670 9.09 -35.67 -1.26
N ILE A 671 9.02 -35.97 0.04
CA ILE A 671 9.05 -37.31 0.62
C ILE A 671 7.86 -38.15 0.13
N SER A 672 6.70 -37.53 -0.09
CA SER A 672 5.52 -38.22 -0.61
C SER A 672 5.68 -38.73 -2.05
N GLN A 673 6.72 -38.33 -2.79
CA GLN A 673 7.05 -38.83 -4.13
C GLN A 673 8.07 -39.97 -4.12
N GLU A 674 8.48 -40.43 -2.94
CA GLU A 674 9.42 -41.55 -2.82
C GLU A 674 8.75 -42.90 -3.03
N PRO A 675 9.42 -43.88 -3.69
CA PRO A 675 8.87 -45.24 -3.90
C PRO A 675 8.53 -45.97 -2.61
N PHE A 676 9.20 -45.66 -1.50
CA PHE A 676 8.87 -46.27 -0.22
C PHE A 676 7.56 -45.70 0.35
N PHE A 677 7.22 -44.45 0.02
CA PHE A 677 6.00 -43.79 0.51
C PHE A 677 4.76 -44.44 -0.12
N GLU A 678 4.80 -44.73 -1.41
CA GLU A 678 3.75 -45.46 -2.12
C GLU A 678 3.49 -46.84 -1.49
N LYS A 679 4.56 -47.56 -1.05
CA LYS A 679 4.46 -48.85 -0.40
C LYS A 679 3.78 -48.82 0.98
N LEU A 680 3.77 -47.66 1.63
CA LEU A 680 3.11 -47.47 2.91
C LEU A 680 1.59 -47.33 2.79
N HIS A 681 1.04 -47.16 1.58
CA HIS A 681 -0.39 -47.00 1.28
C HIS A 681 -1.05 -45.89 2.13
N VAL A 682 -0.28 -44.82 2.46
CA VAL A 682 -0.76 -43.68 3.25
C VAL A 682 -1.17 -42.49 2.39
N ASP A 683 -1.11 -42.62 1.08
CA ASP A 683 -1.46 -41.61 0.06
C ASP A 683 -2.90 -41.11 0.20
N ASN A 684 -3.84 -41.98 0.64
CA ASN A 684 -5.21 -41.62 0.97
C ASN A 684 -5.34 -40.63 2.16
N VAL A 685 -4.33 -40.56 3.03
CA VAL A 685 -4.33 -39.69 4.21
C VAL A 685 -3.36 -38.54 4.03
N ILE A 686 -2.14 -38.81 3.53
CA ILE A 686 -1.09 -37.83 3.36
C ILE A 686 -0.94 -37.51 1.86
N SER A 687 -1.53 -36.42 1.42
CA SER A 687 -1.46 -35.98 0.03
C SER A 687 -0.09 -35.40 -0.33
N MET A 688 0.58 -34.75 0.61
CA MET A 688 1.92 -34.17 0.42
C MET A 688 2.70 -34.17 1.73
N LEU A 689 3.95 -34.60 1.67
CA LEU A 689 4.93 -34.44 2.73
C LEU A 689 6.24 -33.96 2.11
N SER A 690 6.75 -32.81 2.55
CA SER A 690 8.04 -32.30 2.07
C SER A 690 8.86 -31.66 3.17
N PHE A 691 10.18 -31.68 3.00
CA PHE A 691 11.16 -31.06 3.88
C PHE A 691 11.98 -30.02 3.10
N ARG A 692 12.21 -28.84 3.72
CA ARG A 692 12.81 -27.67 3.06
C ARG A 692 13.84 -27.00 3.95
N PRO A 693 15.11 -27.42 3.94
CA PRO A 693 16.19 -26.69 4.57
C PRO A 693 16.60 -25.49 3.70
N SER A 694 16.89 -24.37 4.33
CA SER A 694 17.42 -23.17 3.65
C SER A 694 18.40 -22.41 4.53
N TRP A 695 19.36 -21.75 3.91
CA TRP A 695 20.32 -20.86 4.55
C TRP A 695 20.63 -19.71 3.61
N GLY A 696 20.81 -18.50 4.18
CA GLY A 696 21.20 -17.35 3.39
C GLY A 696 21.73 -16.21 4.25
N LYS A 697 22.36 -15.29 3.54
CA LYS A 697 22.79 -14.00 4.07
C LYS A 697 22.10 -12.90 3.28
N SER A 698 21.59 -11.90 3.98
CA SER A 698 21.15 -10.64 3.42
C SER A 698 21.90 -9.50 4.10
N GLY A 699 22.00 -8.37 3.46
CA GLY A 699 22.65 -7.20 4.04
C GLY A 699 21.68 -6.09 4.32
N ARG A 700 22.19 -5.01 4.89
CA ARG A 700 21.44 -3.77 5.05
C ARG A 700 22.34 -2.57 4.79
N GLU A 701 21.80 -1.58 4.12
CA GLU A 701 22.41 -0.28 3.93
C GLU A 701 22.18 0.63 5.13
N PRO A 702 23.06 1.60 5.38
CA PRO A 702 22.81 2.64 6.37
C PRO A 702 21.53 3.41 6.03
N GLY A 703 20.73 3.77 7.03
CA GLY A 703 19.51 4.54 6.85
C GLY A 703 19.77 5.96 6.33
N GLN A 704 20.93 6.54 6.64
CA GLN A 704 21.29 7.89 6.22
C GLN A 704 22.38 7.89 5.16
N GLU A 705 22.32 8.90 4.30
CA GLU A 705 23.34 9.17 3.29
C GLU A 705 24.44 10.06 3.84
N TYR A 706 25.59 10.05 3.18
CA TYR A 706 26.74 10.92 3.46
C TYR A 706 27.37 10.75 4.86
N LEU A 707 27.09 9.67 5.58
CA LEU A 707 27.68 9.39 6.92
C LEU A 707 29.22 9.31 6.88
N MET A 708 29.80 8.98 5.72
CA MET A 708 31.23 8.93 5.50
C MET A 708 31.92 10.28 5.31
N TYR A 709 31.15 11.36 5.23
CA TYR A 709 31.66 12.71 5.06
C TYR A 709 31.47 13.52 6.37
N ASN A 710 32.35 14.50 6.59
CA ASN A 710 32.10 15.51 7.59
C ASN A 710 30.97 16.41 7.11
N LYS A 711 29.91 16.52 7.88
CA LYS A 711 28.85 17.52 7.71
C LYS A 711 29.17 18.68 8.65
N TYR A 712 28.88 19.89 8.21
CA TYR A 712 29.06 21.09 8.98
C TYR A 712 27.75 21.87 8.99
N SER A 713 27.36 22.37 10.16
CA SER A 713 26.23 23.29 10.29
C SER A 713 26.71 24.66 10.80
N SER A 714 25.92 25.67 10.51
CA SER A 714 26.17 27.02 11.00
C SER A 714 25.65 27.18 12.43
N TYR A 715 26.45 27.76 13.30
CA TYR A 715 26.10 28.03 14.69
C TYR A 715 26.33 29.49 15.02
N GLY A 716 25.35 30.33 14.66
CA GLY A 716 25.43 31.76 14.92
C GLY A 716 26.47 32.49 14.07
N VAL A 717 26.79 33.68 14.51
CA VAL A 717 27.78 34.53 13.88
C VAL A 717 28.78 35.09 14.92
N TYR A 718 30.03 35.28 14.54
CA TYR A 718 31.04 35.95 15.36
C TYR A 718 31.58 37.17 14.61
N GLY A 719 32.06 38.15 15.38
CA GLY A 719 32.49 39.46 14.88
C GLY A 719 31.48 40.55 15.22
N SER A 720 31.75 41.76 14.80
CA SER A 720 30.88 42.90 15.04
C SER A 720 30.79 43.84 13.81
N GLY A 721 29.64 44.48 13.64
CA GLY A 721 29.38 45.38 12.52
C GLY A 721 29.46 44.70 11.15
N ASN A 722 30.16 45.29 10.20
CA ASN A 722 30.30 44.74 8.83
C ASN A 722 31.28 43.55 8.75
N ASN A 723 31.94 43.17 9.84
CA ASN A 723 32.89 42.05 9.91
C ASN A 723 32.29 40.84 10.65
N THR A 724 31.03 40.50 10.41
CA THR A 724 30.41 39.30 10.94
C THR A 724 30.70 38.13 10.05
N HIS A 725 31.13 37.02 10.66
CA HIS A 725 31.40 35.72 10.01
C HIS A 725 30.50 34.66 10.58
N THR A 726 29.98 33.78 9.73
CA THR A 726 29.23 32.63 10.18
C THR A 726 30.14 31.62 10.86
N ALA A 727 29.84 31.28 12.13
CA ALA A 727 30.50 30.19 12.82
C ALA A 727 29.98 28.86 12.28
N ILE A 728 30.88 27.92 12.02
CA ILE A 728 30.56 26.58 11.60
C ILE A 728 31.14 25.55 12.59
N HIS A 729 30.40 24.50 12.83
CA HIS A 729 30.90 23.36 13.64
C HIS A 729 30.58 22.02 12.91
N PRO A 730 31.32 20.94 13.22
CA PRO A 730 30.97 19.61 12.75
C PRO A 730 29.61 19.18 13.27
N ASP A 731 28.76 18.68 12.39
CA ASP A 731 27.39 18.27 12.69
C ASP A 731 27.29 16.76 12.96
N ASN A 732 28.29 16.00 12.52
CA ASN A 732 28.34 14.55 12.70
C ASN A 732 29.78 14.07 12.92
N LEU A 733 29.88 12.88 13.51
CA LEU A 733 31.11 12.09 13.47
C LEU A 733 31.22 11.40 12.11
N ARG A 734 32.33 11.63 11.40
CA ARG A 734 32.62 10.94 10.14
C ARG A 734 32.82 9.45 10.38
N LEU A 735 31.98 8.62 9.76
CA LEU A 735 32.08 7.16 9.84
C LEU A 735 32.86 6.61 8.62
N THR A 736 34.18 6.51 8.75
CA THR A 736 35.05 6.09 7.62
C THR A 736 34.99 4.58 7.31
N ASP A 737 34.68 3.74 8.30
CA ASP A 737 34.64 2.27 8.19
C ASP A 737 33.20 1.72 8.35
N ILE A 738 32.21 2.45 7.86
CA ILE A 738 30.84 1.98 7.86
C ILE A 738 30.72 0.74 6.95
N ARG A 739 30.17 -0.34 7.50
CA ARG A 739 30.07 -1.66 6.87
C ARG A 739 28.62 -2.04 6.65
N TRP A 740 28.43 -3.05 5.80
CA TRP A 740 27.14 -3.72 5.64
C TRP A 740 26.77 -4.42 6.95
N GLU A 741 25.59 -4.13 7.47
CA GLU A 741 24.97 -4.97 8.49
C GLU A 741 24.54 -6.27 7.83
N ILE A 742 25.02 -7.41 8.33
CA ILE A 742 24.77 -8.72 7.72
C ILE A 742 23.80 -9.51 8.59
N VAL A 743 22.71 -9.93 7.97
CA VAL A 743 21.74 -10.83 8.58
C VAL A 743 21.93 -12.23 8.00
N SER A 744 22.36 -13.16 8.82
CA SER A 744 22.46 -14.59 8.49
C SER A 744 21.29 -15.34 9.08
N SER A 745 20.63 -16.17 8.29
CA SER A 745 19.51 -16.97 8.76
C SER A 745 19.51 -18.36 8.15
N TRP A 746 19.15 -19.36 8.95
CA TRP A 746 18.79 -20.67 8.45
C TRP A 746 17.35 -21.00 8.84
N ASN A 747 16.69 -21.83 8.04
CA ASN A 747 15.31 -22.23 8.23
C ASN A 747 15.14 -23.72 7.86
N LEU A 748 14.42 -24.44 8.69
CA LEU A 748 13.99 -25.81 8.43
C LEU A 748 12.47 -25.83 8.30
N GLY A 749 11.97 -26.01 7.08
CA GLY A 749 10.56 -26.04 6.77
C GLY A 749 10.06 -27.46 6.54
N ALA A 750 8.81 -27.73 6.89
CA ALA A 750 8.09 -28.94 6.54
C ALA A 750 6.66 -28.60 6.13
N ASN A 751 6.20 -29.18 5.00
CA ASN A 751 4.80 -29.12 4.61
C ASN A 751 4.17 -30.49 4.75
N LEU A 752 3.00 -30.54 5.35
CA LEU A 752 2.17 -31.74 5.48
C LEU A 752 0.75 -31.38 5.04
N ASN A 753 0.29 -32.01 3.95
CA ASN A 753 -1.08 -31.90 3.49
C ASN A 753 -1.78 -33.25 3.70
N LEU A 754 -2.98 -33.18 4.23
CA LEU A 754 -3.79 -34.37 4.54
C LEU A 754 -5.13 -34.32 3.80
N PHE A 755 -5.70 -35.53 3.52
CA PHE A 755 -7.04 -35.71 2.99
C PHE A 755 -7.32 -34.94 1.69
N ASP A 756 -6.49 -35.14 0.65
CA ASP A 756 -6.57 -34.40 -0.62
C ASP A 756 -6.52 -32.88 -0.46
N ASP A 757 -5.51 -32.43 0.30
CA ASP A 757 -5.23 -31.00 0.57
C ASP A 757 -6.31 -30.25 1.37
N LYS A 758 -7.27 -30.98 2.01
CA LYS A 758 -8.29 -30.37 2.88
C LYS A 758 -7.71 -29.80 4.18
N LEU A 759 -6.60 -30.36 4.64
CA LEU A 759 -5.89 -29.90 5.83
C LEU A 759 -4.42 -29.72 5.49
N GLN A 760 -3.89 -28.52 5.66
CA GLN A 760 -2.54 -28.14 5.28
C GLN A 760 -1.79 -27.57 6.49
N PHE A 761 -0.62 -28.13 6.77
CA PHE A 761 0.30 -27.64 7.79
C PHE A 761 1.58 -27.17 7.13
N ASP A 762 2.01 -25.97 7.48
CA ASP A 762 3.33 -25.41 7.12
C ASP A 762 4.09 -25.09 8.41
N PHE A 763 5.08 -25.90 8.72
CA PHE A 763 5.93 -25.74 9.90
C PHE A 763 7.28 -25.18 9.48
N ASN A 764 7.73 -24.15 10.18
CA ASN A 764 9.04 -23.52 9.94
C ASN A 764 9.74 -23.25 11.28
N TYR A 765 10.95 -23.82 11.44
CA TYR A 765 11.86 -23.50 12.53
C TYR A 765 13.04 -22.72 11.98
N TYR A 766 13.29 -21.55 12.52
CA TYR A 766 14.31 -20.63 12.01
C TYR A 766 15.18 -20.04 13.13
N ASN A 767 16.41 -19.67 12.75
CA ASN A 767 17.31 -18.89 13.57
C ASN A 767 17.87 -17.76 12.71
N LYS A 768 17.92 -16.55 13.27
CA LYS A 768 18.35 -15.33 12.61
C LYS A 768 19.39 -14.64 13.50
N GLN A 769 20.52 -14.27 12.93
CA GLN A 769 21.60 -13.59 13.59
C GLN A 769 22.02 -12.37 12.78
N THR A 770 22.09 -11.20 13.42
CA THR A 770 22.58 -9.97 12.82
C THR A 770 23.98 -9.68 13.35
N THR A 771 24.89 -9.33 12.44
CA THR A 771 26.28 -8.97 12.74
C THR A 771 26.70 -7.78 11.88
N ASP A 772 27.69 -7.03 12.36
CA ASP A 772 28.32 -5.92 11.63
C ASP A 772 29.24 -6.44 10.50
#